data_83fd74a6b12ebbaca0eb3d30963770c0
#
_entry.id   83fd74a6b12ebbaca0eb3d30963770c0
#
_cell.length_a   1.000
_cell.length_b   1.000
_cell.length_c   1.000
_cell.angle_alpha   90.00
_cell.angle_beta   90.00
_cell.angle_gamma   90.00
#
_symmetry.space_group_name_H-M   'P 1'
#
loop_
_entity.id
_entity.type
_entity.pdbx_description
1 polymer ?
#
loop_
_entity_poly.entity_id
_entity_poly.type
_entity_poly.pdbx_seq_one_letter_code
_entity_poly.pdbx_strand_id
1 'polypeptide(L)'
;MAQLLDFAGPRKALTYVGCALSAISMLVSFGPYICIWFVARDLIAVAPNWGAAANIAVYGWWALGFAVLSILLYFAGLMCTHLAAFRCASNMRKQTTEHLMRTSLGYFDTHASGALRRVVDGCAASTEGLLAHKLPDTAGSVAMILGMLVMFFVFDWRLGLACLAAVVISMLCMMKMMGGRGMDFMTKYQESLVRMNKTGTEYVRGIPVVKVFQQTVYSFKAFHDAIQDFTQLAQDYAVKWCQKPQALSLTFINGVVVFLVPTAILLAPGEQSLGAFLANFAFYTIFSAIIPTAMTRVMFISDAVQTSTDAMNRVNSVLAAPVIEAPAAPKVPAGNAIAFDDVSFTYEGAEEPALSHVSFEVPAGATVALVGPSGGGKTTAASLVPRFWDVSGGAVRLGGVDVREIDPHDLMGRVAFVFQANRLFKQSVLENVRAARPEATREEVLAALSAAQCDDIVEKLPQGIDTVVGADGVYLSGGEVQRLMLARAILKDAPVVVLDEATAFADPENEAKIQAAFGRLARGSGGEPRTVLMIAHRLSTVRNADLIVVLEHGRVAEQGTHDELLAKGGLYARMWADYEQAVAWRITSDTSGKTAAPVTVNASEGSECDGSAYSQERSASAYVSPQRRAEATHRGASDSEGGEA
;
A
#
# COMPACT_ATOMS: atom_id res chain seq x y z
N MET A 1 -13.17 -10.18 -13.64
CA MET A 1 -13.35 -9.38 -14.88
C MET A 1 -14.68 -8.63 -14.94
N ALA A 2 -15.85 -9.25 -14.75
CA ALA A 2 -17.12 -8.54 -14.77
C ALA A 2 -17.18 -7.39 -13.76
N GLN A 3 -16.84 -7.66 -12.49
CA GLN A 3 -16.75 -6.65 -11.45
C GLN A 3 -15.81 -5.48 -11.78
N LEU A 4 -14.66 -5.77 -12.44
CA LEU A 4 -13.73 -4.73 -12.84
C LEU A 4 -14.35 -3.80 -13.90
N LEU A 5 -15.09 -4.35 -14.87
CA LEU A 5 -15.76 -3.58 -15.91
C LEU A 5 -16.94 -2.74 -15.35
N ASP A 6 -17.52 -3.13 -14.23
CA ASP A 6 -18.58 -2.35 -13.59
C ASP A 6 -18.07 -0.98 -13.09
N PHE A 7 -16.79 -0.89 -12.67
CA PHE A 7 -16.16 0.40 -12.37
C PHE A 7 -16.03 1.31 -13.58
N ALA A 8 -15.97 0.76 -14.82
CA ALA A 8 -15.96 1.58 -16.02
C ALA A 8 -17.34 2.23 -16.32
N GLY A 9 -18.41 1.73 -15.70
CA GLY A 9 -19.78 2.22 -15.88
C GLY A 9 -20.22 2.19 -17.35
N PRO A 10 -20.82 3.28 -17.87
CA PRO A 10 -21.28 3.31 -19.28
C PRO A 10 -20.18 3.10 -20.31
N ARG A 11 -18.91 3.37 -19.95
CA ARG A 11 -17.76 3.24 -20.86
C ARG A 11 -17.26 1.80 -21.02
N LYS A 12 -17.86 0.81 -20.32
CA LYS A 12 -17.51 -0.61 -20.50
C LYS A 12 -17.65 -1.08 -21.95
N ALA A 13 -18.57 -0.50 -22.71
CA ALA A 13 -18.74 -0.79 -24.14
C ALA A 13 -17.48 -0.47 -24.97
N LEU A 14 -16.74 0.58 -24.63
CA LEU A 14 -15.49 0.95 -25.30
C LEU A 14 -14.41 -0.13 -25.16
N THR A 15 -14.37 -0.85 -24.03
CA THR A 15 -13.44 -1.96 -23.83
C THR A 15 -13.70 -3.09 -24.86
N TYR A 16 -14.97 -3.45 -25.06
CA TYR A 16 -15.34 -4.48 -26.03
C TYR A 16 -15.06 -4.04 -27.46
N VAL A 17 -15.38 -2.79 -27.82
CA VAL A 17 -15.05 -2.21 -29.12
C VAL A 17 -13.55 -2.21 -29.35
N GLY A 18 -12.77 -1.80 -28.36
CA GLY A 18 -11.32 -1.80 -28.45
C GLY A 18 -10.72 -3.19 -28.64
N CYS A 19 -11.23 -4.19 -27.92
CA CYS A 19 -10.82 -5.60 -28.10
C CYS A 19 -11.18 -6.12 -29.51
N ALA A 20 -12.37 -5.77 -30.02
CA ALA A 20 -12.77 -6.17 -31.37
C ALA A 20 -11.89 -5.50 -32.45
N LEU A 21 -11.60 -4.20 -32.31
CA LEU A 21 -10.71 -3.49 -33.23
C LEU A 21 -9.28 -4.06 -33.19
N SER A 22 -8.76 -4.40 -32.00
CA SER A 22 -7.48 -5.07 -31.86
C SER A 22 -7.47 -6.45 -32.56
N ALA A 23 -8.52 -7.24 -32.38
CA ALA A 23 -8.67 -8.52 -33.06
C ALA A 23 -8.68 -8.38 -34.59
N ILE A 24 -9.48 -7.45 -35.12
CA ILE A 24 -9.55 -7.16 -36.55
C ILE A 24 -8.19 -6.67 -37.07
N SER A 25 -7.53 -5.77 -36.35
CA SER A 25 -6.19 -5.29 -36.68
C SER A 25 -5.19 -6.43 -36.88
N MET A 26 -5.18 -7.41 -35.97
CA MET A 26 -4.27 -8.56 -36.06
C MET A 26 -4.59 -9.47 -37.25
N LEU A 27 -5.86 -9.62 -37.65
CA LEU A 27 -6.23 -10.33 -38.87
C LEU A 27 -5.80 -9.59 -40.13
N VAL A 28 -6.00 -8.26 -40.16
CA VAL A 28 -5.57 -7.40 -41.27
C VAL A 28 -4.04 -7.41 -41.44
N SER A 29 -3.30 -7.59 -40.36
CA SER A 29 -1.83 -7.68 -40.39
C SER A 29 -1.28 -8.87 -41.18
N PHE A 30 -2.10 -9.87 -41.54
CA PHE A 30 -1.72 -10.94 -42.47
C PHE A 30 -1.70 -10.49 -43.93
N GLY A 31 -2.40 -9.38 -44.27
CA GLY A 31 -2.49 -8.86 -45.63
C GLY A 31 -1.14 -8.66 -46.33
N PRO A 32 -0.15 -8.00 -45.71
CA PRO A 32 1.19 -7.89 -46.29
C PRO A 32 1.84 -9.21 -46.63
N TYR A 33 1.69 -10.25 -45.79
CA TYR A 33 2.27 -11.57 -46.07
C TYR A 33 1.59 -12.27 -47.27
N ILE A 34 0.28 -12.11 -47.41
CA ILE A 34 -0.47 -12.62 -48.58
C ILE A 34 0.00 -11.85 -49.83
N CYS A 35 0.19 -10.53 -49.76
CA CYS A 35 0.70 -9.75 -50.89
C CYS A 35 2.12 -10.18 -51.29
N ILE A 36 2.99 -10.47 -50.32
CA ILE A 36 4.34 -11.00 -50.59
C ILE A 36 4.27 -12.36 -51.31
N TRP A 37 3.32 -13.20 -50.91
CA TRP A 37 3.10 -14.47 -51.62
C TRP A 37 2.71 -14.25 -53.11
N PHE A 38 1.80 -13.30 -53.39
CA PHE A 38 1.46 -12.94 -54.78
C PHE A 38 2.67 -12.43 -55.56
N VAL A 39 3.52 -11.59 -54.92
CA VAL A 39 4.78 -11.12 -55.53
C VAL A 39 5.71 -12.31 -55.83
N ALA A 40 5.92 -13.18 -54.85
CA ALA A 40 6.79 -14.35 -55.02
C ALA A 40 6.28 -15.28 -56.12
N ARG A 41 4.98 -15.56 -56.18
CA ARG A 41 4.35 -16.38 -57.20
C ARG A 41 4.56 -15.82 -58.61
N ASP A 42 4.27 -14.51 -58.79
CA ASP A 42 4.39 -13.86 -60.10
C ASP A 42 5.86 -13.78 -60.57
N LEU A 43 6.80 -13.50 -59.64
CA LEU A 43 8.22 -13.50 -59.95
C LEU A 43 8.71 -14.89 -60.38
N ILE A 44 8.35 -15.93 -59.65
CA ILE A 44 8.75 -17.32 -59.98
C ILE A 44 8.17 -17.75 -61.30
N ALA A 45 6.93 -17.36 -61.62
CA ALA A 45 6.24 -17.72 -62.88
C ALA A 45 6.93 -17.14 -64.13
N VAL A 46 7.58 -15.97 -64.02
CA VAL A 46 8.22 -15.31 -65.17
C VAL A 46 9.74 -15.49 -65.20
N ALA A 47 10.31 -16.22 -64.25
CA ALA A 47 11.75 -16.44 -64.16
C ALA A 47 12.30 -17.11 -65.46
N PRO A 48 13.45 -16.69 -66.02
CA PRO A 48 14.39 -15.66 -65.55
C PRO A 48 14.06 -14.24 -66.04
N ASN A 49 12.96 -14.00 -66.72
CA ASN A 49 12.60 -12.69 -67.27
C ASN A 49 11.84 -11.81 -66.26
N TRP A 50 12.50 -11.37 -65.18
CA TRP A 50 11.94 -10.64 -64.07
C TRP A 50 11.19 -9.35 -64.48
N GLY A 51 11.56 -8.71 -65.58
CA GLY A 51 10.89 -7.52 -66.09
C GLY A 51 9.47 -7.74 -66.63
N ALA A 52 9.07 -9.02 -66.85
CA ALA A 52 7.71 -9.36 -67.31
C ALA A 52 6.69 -9.46 -66.16
N ALA A 53 7.12 -9.35 -64.91
CA ALA A 53 6.22 -9.38 -63.76
C ALA A 53 5.47 -8.05 -63.61
N ALA A 54 4.24 -7.99 -64.11
CA ALA A 54 3.47 -6.74 -64.28
C ALA A 54 2.87 -6.19 -62.96
N ASN A 55 2.52 -7.04 -62.00
CA ASN A 55 1.68 -6.64 -60.84
C ASN A 55 2.45 -6.38 -59.53
N ILE A 56 3.77 -6.44 -59.54
CA ILE A 56 4.60 -6.32 -58.30
C ILE A 56 4.32 -5.01 -57.57
N ALA A 57 4.27 -3.87 -58.30
CA ALA A 57 4.00 -2.57 -57.70
C ALA A 57 2.58 -2.50 -57.09
N VAL A 58 1.61 -3.13 -57.70
CA VAL A 58 0.22 -3.15 -57.21
C VAL A 58 0.16 -3.91 -55.88
N TYR A 59 0.80 -5.10 -55.79
CA TYR A 59 0.86 -5.88 -54.56
C TYR A 59 1.67 -5.15 -53.46
N GLY A 60 2.71 -4.43 -53.84
CA GLY A 60 3.46 -3.58 -52.93
C GLY A 60 2.60 -2.48 -52.28
N TRP A 61 1.80 -1.79 -53.11
CA TRP A 61 0.87 -0.78 -52.60
C TRP A 61 -0.25 -1.37 -51.73
N TRP A 62 -0.77 -2.55 -52.06
CA TRP A 62 -1.73 -3.26 -51.23
C TRP A 62 -1.11 -3.70 -49.89
N ALA A 63 0.13 -4.22 -49.91
CA ALA A 63 0.85 -4.59 -48.68
C ALA A 63 1.01 -3.39 -47.75
N LEU A 64 1.44 -2.24 -48.29
CA LEU A 64 1.51 -0.99 -47.53
C LEU A 64 0.15 -0.58 -46.98
N GLY A 65 -0.91 -0.64 -47.82
CA GLY A 65 -2.29 -0.32 -47.41
C GLY A 65 -2.78 -1.16 -46.25
N PHE A 66 -2.56 -2.49 -46.30
CA PHE A 66 -2.91 -3.39 -45.20
C PHE A 66 -2.09 -3.12 -43.93
N ALA A 67 -0.81 -2.83 -44.05
CA ALA A 67 0.04 -2.51 -42.91
C ALA A 67 -0.43 -1.21 -42.22
N VAL A 68 -0.69 -0.14 -42.99
CA VAL A 68 -1.18 1.12 -42.45
C VAL A 68 -2.56 0.95 -41.82
N LEU A 69 -3.48 0.24 -42.48
CA LEU A 69 -4.82 -0.02 -41.97
C LEU A 69 -4.77 -0.81 -40.66
N SER A 70 -3.90 -1.83 -40.56
CA SER A 70 -3.70 -2.59 -39.32
C SER A 70 -3.27 -1.68 -38.17
N ILE A 71 -2.28 -0.81 -38.40
CA ILE A 71 -1.80 0.15 -37.38
C ILE A 71 -2.91 1.11 -36.95
N LEU A 72 -3.67 1.66 -37.89
CA LEU A 72 -4.76 2.58 -37.59
C LEU A 72 -5.87 1.92 -36.77
N LEU A 73 -6.26 0.68 -37.12
CA LEU A 73 -7.25 -0.08 -36.37
C LEU A 73 -6.76 -0.40 -34.96
N TYR A 74 -5.50 -0.80 -34.81
CA TYR A 74 -4.91 -1.07 -33.50
C TYR A 74 -4.89 0.19 -32.63
N PHE A 75 -4.45 1.31 -33.19
CA PHE A 75 -4.43 2.60 -32.50
C PHE A 75 -5.83 3.03 -32.06
N ALA A 76 -6.83 2.92 -32.94
CA ALA A 76 -8.22 3.23 -32.59
C ALA A 76 -8.74 2.29 -31.47
N GLY A 77 -8.38 1.02 -31.52
CA GLY A 77 -8.70 0.05 -30.47
C GLY A 77 -8.10 0.43 -29.13
N LEU A 78 -6.80 0.78 -29.09
CA LEU A 78 -6.11 1.24 -27.88
C LEU A 78 -6.73 2.54 -27.34
N MET A 79 -7.08 3.50 -28.17
CA MET A 79 -7.76 4.72 -27.71
C MET A 79 -9.08 4.41 -26.99
N CYS A 80 -9.87 3.49 -27.50
CA CYS A 80 -11.12 3.05 -26.86
C CYS A 80 -10.85 2.40 -25.49
N THR A 81 -9.86 1.51 -25.41
CA THR A 81 -9.54 0.81 -24.15
C THR A 81 -8.92 1.75 -23.13
N HIS A 82 -8.07 2.68 -23.51
CA HIS A 82 -7.52 3.70 -22.61
C HIS A 82 -8.60 4.59 -21.99
N LEU A 83 -9.56 5.07 -22.80
CA LEU A 83 -10.67 5.89 -22.29
C LEU A 83 -11.53 5.13 -21.27
N ALA A 84 -11.73 3.83 -21.47
CA ALA A 84 -12.43 2.98 -20.51
C ALA A 84 -11.58 2.72 -19.25
N ALA A 85 -10.29 2.43 -19.42
CA ALA A 85 -9.36 2.11 -18.34
C ALA A 85 -9.16 3.29 -17.39
N PHE A 86 -8.93 4.50 -17.91
CA PHE A 86 -8.82 5.71 -17.08
C PHE A 86 -10.09 5.98 -16.28
N ARG A 87 -11.25 5.75 -16.88
CA ARG A 87 -12.52 5.92 -16.15
C ARG A 87 -12.68 4.87 -15.07
N CYS A 88 -12.33 3.62 -15.36
CA CYS A 88 -12.35 2.52 -14.40
C CYS A 88 -11.44 2.83 -13.20
N ALA A 89 -10.18 3.18 -13.44
CA ALA A 89 -9.22 3.52 -12.39
C ALA A 89 -9.66 4.72 -11.55
N SER A 90 -10.21 5.77 -12.19
CA SER A 90 -10.74 6.94 -11.49
C SER A 90 -11.92 6.60 -10.59
N ASN A 91 -12.88 5.81 -11.09
CA ASN A 91 -14.05 5.40 -10.31
C ASN A 91 -13.66 4.45 -9.17
N MET A 92 -12.71 3.53 -9.41
CA MET A 92 -12.17 2.64 -8.38
C MET A 92 -11.55 3.45 -7.24
N ARG A 93 -10.69 4.44 -7.54
CA ARG A 93 -10.12 5.34 -6.53
C ARG A 93 -11.20 6.07 -5.75
N LYS A 94 -12.18 6.66 -6.45
CA LYS A 94 -13.28 7.39 -5.83
C LYS A 94 -14.09 6.50 -4.89
N GLN A 95 -14.58 5.36 -5.36
CA GLN A 95 -15.42 4.46 -4.57
C GLN A 95 -14.67 3.89 -3.37
N THR A 96 -13.40 3.50 -3.55
CA THR A 96 -12.58 2.99 -2.45
C THR A 96 -12.31 4.08 -1.41
N THR A 97 -12.00 5.32 -1.85
CA THR A 97 -11.80 6.46 -0.93
C THR A 97 -13.09 6.83 -0.22
N GLU A 98 -14.20 6.91 -0.93
CA GLU A 98 -15.51 7.23 -0.35
C GLU A 98 -15.94 6.17 0.66
N HIS A 99 -15.71 4.89 0.38
CA HIS A 99 -15.96 3.81 1.32
C HIS A 99 -15.09 3.95 2.58
N LEU A 100 -13.78 4.20 2.42
CA LEU A 100 -12.87 4.43 3.54
C LEU A 100 -13.28 5.62 4.41
N MET A 101 -13.81 6.69 3.82
CA MET A 101 -14.32 7.84 4.58
C MET A 101 -15.56 7.51 5.42
N ARG A 102 -16.29 6.45 5.09
CA ARG A 102 -17.49 5.98 5.81
C ARG A 102 -17.20 4.83 6.78
N THR A 103 -16.00 4.26 6.70
CA THR A 103 -15.54 3.17 7.59
C THR A 103 -15.23 3.74 8.98
N SER A 104 -15.38 2.92 10.02
CA SER A 104 -15.08 3.32 11.40
C SER A 104 -13.60 3.74 11.54
N LEU A 105 -13.31 4.70 12.43
CA LEU A 105 -11.93 5.15 12.65
C LEU A 105 -11.03 4.01 13.15
N GLY A 106 -11.59 3.09 13.92
CA GLY A 106 -10.89 1.91 14.41
C GLY A 106 -10.32 1.00 13.33
N TYR A 107 -10.89 1.00 12.14
CA TYR A 107 -10.34 0.28 10.99
C TYR A 107 -8.92 0.76 10.64
N PHE A 108 -8.64 2.06 10.84
CA PHE A 108 -7.32 2.65 10.54
C PHE A 108 -6.26 2.34 11.59
N ASP A 109 -6.65 1.92 12.79
CA ASP A 109 -5.72 1.48 13.83
C ASP A 109 -5.12 0.11 13.50
N THR A 110 -5.91 -0.75 12.87
CA THR A 110 -5.47 -2.11 12.45
C THR A 110 -4.83 -2.13 11.06
N HIS A 111 -5.10 -1.12 10.22
CA HIS A 111 -4.63 -1.06 8.83
C HIS A 111 -3.68 0.11 8.60
N ALA A 112 -2.41 -0.19 8.33
CA ALA A 112 -1.40 0.83 8.07
C ALA A 112 -1.78 1.71 6.85
N SER A 113 -1.70 3.04 7.01
CA SER A 113 -2.04 4.03 5.98
C SER A 113 -1.32 3.82 4.65
N GLY A 114 -0.06 3.35 4.69
CA GLY A 114 0.71 3.00 3.50
C GLY A 114 0.17 1.79 2.74
N ALA A 115 -0.43 0.81 3.44
CA ALA A 115 -1.10 -0.33 2.83
C ALA A 115 -2.41 0.10 2.15
N LEU A 116 -3.22 0.90 2.82
CA LEU A 116 -4.46 1.45 2.25
C LEU A 116 -4.20 2.33 1.02
N ARG A 117 -3.19 3.20 1.07
CA ARG A 117 -2.77 3.98 -0.10
C ARG A 117 -2.38 3.09 -1.28
N ARG A 118 -1.67 1.98 -1.04
CA ARG A 118 -1.32 1.01 -2.09
C ARG A 118 -2.56 0.38 -2.70
N VAL A 119 -3.61 0.11 -1.90
CA VAL A 119 -4.87 -0.42 -2.43
C VAL A 119 -5.57 0.64 -3.29
N VAL A 120 -5.70 1.87 -2.81
CA VAL A 120 -6.41 2.94 -3.55
C VAL A 120 -5.69 3.29 -4.86
N ASP A 121 -4.37 3.54 -4.82
CA ASP A 121 -3.62 4.01 -6.00
C ASP A 121 -2.99 2.86 -6.80
N GLY A 122 -2.27 1.95 -6.13
CA GLY A 122 -1.51 0.90 -6.79
C GLY A 122 -2.38 -0.15 -7.46
N CYS A 123 -3.47 -0.59 -6.81
CA CYS A 123 -4.39 -1.55 -7.41
C CYS A 123 -5.16 -0.93 -8.57
N ALA A 124 -5.57 0.34 -8.47
CA ALA A 124 -6.21 1.04 -9.58
C ALA A 124 -5.29 1.18 -10.81
N ALA A 125 -3.99 1.47 -10.60
CA ALA A 125 -3.00 1.53 -11.68
C ALA A 125 -2.75 0.15 -12.33
N SER A 126 -2.69 -0.92 -11.53
CA SER A 126 -2.54 -2.28 -12.05
C SER A 126 -3.72 -2.70 -12.93
N THR A 127 -4.94 -2.37 -12.51
CA THR A 127 -6.16 -2.66 -13.28
C THR A 127 -6.28 -1.81 -14.53
N GLU A 128 -5.79 -0.56 -14.50
CA GLU A 128 -5.69 0.31 -15.68
C GLU A 128 -4.80 -0.32 -16.75
N GLY A 129 -3.59 -0.79 -16.37
CA GLY A 129 -2.67 -1.46 -17.29
C GLY A 129 -3.26 -2.72 -17.93
N LEU A 130 -4.05 -3.49 -17.18
CA LEU A 130 -4.77 -4.63 -17.73
C LEU A 130 -5.79 -4.22 -18.79
N LEU A 131 -6.67 -3.28 -18.47
CA LEU A 131 -7.76 -2.87 -19.37
C LEU A 131 -7.24 -2.11 -20.59
N ALA A 132 -6.24 -1.24 -20.41
CA ALA A 132 -5.70 -0.39 -21.48
C ALA A 132 -4.92 -1.20 -22.52
N HIS A 133 -4.07 -2.13 -22.09
CA HIS A 133 -3.10 -2.79 -22.94
C HIS A 133 -3.31 -4.31 -23.01
N LYS A 134 -3.33 -5.00 -21.86
CA LYS A 134 -3.28 -6.46 -21.83
C LYS A 134 -4.54 -7.12 -22.38
N LEU A 135 -5.71 -6.54 -22.13
CA LEU A 135 -6.97 -7.09 -22.59
C LEU A 135 -7.14 -7.00 -24.13
N PRO A 136 -6.92 -5.82 -24.77
CA PRO A 136 -6.95 -5.75 -26.24
C PRO A 136 -5.82 -6.55 -26.88
N ASP A 137 -4.62 -6.62 -26.29
CA ASP A 137 -3.53 -7.46 -26.77
C ASP A 137 -3.88 -8.95 -26.70
N THR A 138 -4.62 -9.35 -25.65
CA THR A 138 -5.13 -10.73 -25.54
C THR A 138 -6.13 -11.06 -26.64
N ALA A 139 -7.11 -10.18 -26.86
CA ALA A 139 -8.10 -10.35 -27.92
C ALA A 139 -7.43 -10.42 -29.30
N GLY A 140 -6.49 -9.50 -29.55
CA GLY A 140 -5.69 -9.51 -30.78
C GLY A 140 -4.85 -10.77 -30.94
N SER A 141 -4.22 -11.26 -29.87
CA SER A 141 -3.39 -12.46 -29.89
C SER A 141 -4.21 -13.73 -30.17
N VAL A 142 -5.40 -13.84 -29.57
CA VAL A 142 -6.32 -14.94 -29.85
C VAL A 142 -6.73 -14.93 -31.33
N ALA A 143 -7.12 -13.75 -31.84
CA ALA A 143 -7.47 -13.61 -33.26
C ALA A 143 -6.29 -13.93 -34.17
N MET A 144 -5.08 -13.51 -33.83
CA MET A 144 -3.85 -13.82 -34.58
C MET A 144 -3.56 -15.33 -34.61
N ILE A 145 -3.70 -16.03 -33.48
CA ILE A 145 -3.50 -17.50 -33.44
C ILE A 145 -4.53 -18.21 -34.28
N LEU A 146 -5.80 -17.84 -34.18
CA LEU A 146 -6.85 -18.43 -35.00
C LEU A 146 -6.61 -18.19 -36.50
N GLY A 147 -6.28 -16.92 -36.85
CA GLY A 147 -5.91 -16.58 -38.24
C GLY A 147 -4.66 -17.32 -38.72
N MET A 148 -3.64 -17.47 -37.89
CA MET A 148 -2.44 -18.22 -38.21
C MET A 148 -2.74 -19.71 -38.46
N LEU A 149 -3.59 -20.33 -37.65
CA LEU A 149 -4.03 -21.71 -37.86
C LEU A 149 -4.75 -21.87 -39.20
N VAL A 150 -5.61 -20.90 -39.56
CA VAL A 150 -6.25 -20.91 -40.90
C VAL A 150 -5.19 -20.79 -41.98
N MET A 151 -4.25 -19.86 -41.86
CA MET A 151 -3.20 -19.63 -42.87
C MET A 151 -2.28 -20.82 -43.07
N PHE A 152 -2.07 -21.69 -42.05
CA PHE A 152 -1.29 -22.92 -42.22
C PHE A 152 -1.93 -23.89 -43.21
N PHE A 153 -3.24 -23.83 -43.46
CA PHE A 153 -3.95 -24.76 -44.35
C PHE A 153 -4.38 -24.14 -45.67
N VAL A 154 -4.31 -22.80 -45.85
CA VAL A 154 -4.82 -22.11 -47.05
C VAL A 154 -3.94 -22.35 -48.28
N PHE A 155 -2.62 -22.28 -48.16
CA PHE A 155 -1.70 -22.33 -49.31
C PHE A 155 -1.21 -23.76 -49.60
N ASP A 156 -0.64 -24.43 -48.58
CA ASP A 156 -0.22 -25.83 -48.67
C ASP A 156 -0.31 -26.49 -47.29
N TRP A 157 -1.29 -27.35 -47.09
CA TRP A 157 -1.56 -27.98 -45.79
C TRP A 157 -0.38 -28.85 -45.30
N ARG A 158 0.48 -29.41 -46.19
CA ARG A 158 1.64 -30.24 -45.83
C ARG A 158 2.75 -29.39 -45.20
N LEU A 159 3.07 -28.25 -45.81
CA LEU A 159 4.01 -27.28 -45.26
C LEU A 159 3.45 -26.63 -43.99
N GLY A 160 2.15 -26.37 -43.96
CA GLY A 160 1.44 -25.91 -42.79
C GLY A 160 1.51 -26.86 -41.60
N LEU A 161 1.38 -28.19 -41.85
CA LEU A 161 1.57 -29.20 -40.81
C LEU A 161 2.99 -29.21 -40.25
N ALA A 162 4.02 -28.96 -41.05
CA ALA A 162 5.40 -28.81 -40.56
C ALA A 162 5.54 -27.61 -39.61
N CYS A 163 4.94 -26.47 -39.94
CA CYS A 163 4.88 -25.31 -39.05
C CYS A 163 4.10 -25.61 -37.77
N LEU A 164 2.94 -26.26 -37.89
CA LEU A 164 2.11 -26.63 -36.75
C LEU A 164 2.83 -27.61 -35.82
N ALA A 165 3.60 -28.55 -36.33
CA ALA A 165 4.39 -29.48 -35.53
C ALA A 165 5.39 -28.74 -34.62
N ALA A 166 6.09 -27.75 -35.16
CA ALA A 166 7.00 -26.90 -34.36
C ALA A 166 6.26 -26.16 -33.22
N VAL A 167 5.08 -25.58 -33.52
CA VAL A 167 4.24 -24.90 -32.54
C VAL A 167 3.76 -25.85 -31.45
N VAL A 168 3.25 -27.04 -31.82
CA VAL A 168 2.75 -28.06 -30.89
C VAL A 168 3.89 -28.55 -29.97
N ILE A 169 5.06 -28.86 -30.52
CA ILE A 169 6.21 -29.28 -29.71
C ILE A 169 6.63 -28.19 -28.74
N SER A 170 6.72 -26.94 -29.20
CA SER A 170 7.01 -25.78 -28.33
C SER A 170 5.97 -25.65 -27.21
N MET A 171 4.69 -25.78 -27.54
CA MET A 171 3.61 -25.69 -26.54
C MET A 171 3.65 -26.83 -25.52
N LEU A 172 3.96 -28.08 -25.95
CA LEU A 172 4.14 -29.21 -25.05
C LEU A 172 5.32 -28.99 -24.09
N CYS A 173 6.43 -28.40 -24.56
CA CYS A 173 7.56 -28.00 -23.71
C CYS A 173 7.15 -26.97 -22.68
N MET A 174 6.36 -25.95 -23.06
CA MET A 174 5.82 -24.93 -22.14
C MET A 174 4.85 -25.53 -21.13
N MET A 175 3.94 -26.39 -21.54
CA MET A 175 3.01 -27.06 -20.61
C MET A 175 3.75 -27.92 -19.59
N LYS A 176 4.85 -28.57 -19.96
CA LYS A 176 5.70 -29.30 -19.01
C LYS A 176 6.35 -28.39 -17.98
N MET A 177 6.70 -27.16 -18.36
CA MET A 177 7.26 -26.14 -17.46
C MET A 177 6.20 -25.61 -16.49
N MET A 178 4.98 -25.33 -16.98
CA MET A 178 3.91 -24.70 -16.20
C MET A 178 3.00 -25.72 -15.48
N GLY A 179 3.09 -27.01 -15.77
CA GLY A 179 2.21 -28.04 -15.18
C GLY A 179 2.59 -28.40 -13.74
N GLY A 180 1.61 -28.82 -12.94
CA GLY A 180 1.69 -29.39 -11.60
C GLY A 180 2.84 -28.91 -10.71
N ARG A 181 3.99 -29.59 -10.78
CA ARG A 181 5.19 -29.24 -10.00
C ARG A 181 5.74 -27.85 -10.29
N GLY A 182 5.57 -27.30 -11.48
CA GLY A 182 6.01 -25.94 -11.83
C GLY A 182 5.16 -24.89 -11.12
N MET A 183 3.85 -25.11 -11.01
CA MET A 183 2.94 -24.24 -10.25
C MET A 183 3.28 -24.23 -8.77
N ASP A 184 3.49 -25.39 -8.14
CA ASP A 184 3.90 -25.51 -6.73
C ASP A 184 5.21 -24.78 -6.47
N PHE A 185 6.13 -24.87 -7.43
CA PHE A 185 7.42 -24.19 -7.33
C PHE A 185 7.28 -22.68 -7.44
N MET A 186 6.45 -22.19 -8.35
CA MET A 186 6.15 -20.77 -8.50
C MET A 186 5.49 -20.19 -7.25
N THR A 187 4.57 -20.94 -6.63
CA THR A 187 3.94 -20.53 -5.37
C THR A 187 4.99 -20.36 -4.25
N LYS A 188 5.88 -21.36 -4.08
CA LYS A 188 6.97 -21.27 -3.09
C LYS A 188 7.94 -20.12 -3.36
N TYR A 189 8.23 -19.85 -4.63
CA TYR A 189 9.06 -18.71 -5.04
C TYR A 189 8.41 -17.39 -4.65
N GLN A 190 7.11 -17.22 -4.91
CA GLN A 190 6.37 -16.02 -4.52
C GLN A 190 6.28 -15.84 -3.00
N GLU A 191 6.03 -16.91 -2.26
CA GLU A 191 6.02 -16.89 -0.79
C GLU A 191 7.39 -16.50 -0.21
N SER A 192 8.47 -17.03 -0.79
CA SER A 192 9.84 -16.68 -0.38
C SER A 192 10.18 -15.22 -0.68
N LEU A 193 9.73 -14.68 -1.84
CA LEU A 193 9.87 -13.28 -2.21
C LEU A 193 9.14 -12.36 -1.23
N VAL A 194 7.91 -12.73 -0.84
CA VAL A 194 7.12 -11.98 0.16
C VAL A 194 7.84 -11.98 1.51
N ARG A 195 8.36 -13.12 1.96
CA ARG A 195 9.12 -13.25 3.22
C ARG A 195 10.39 -12.39 3.18
N MET A 196 11.15 -12.44 2.10
CA MET A 196 12.36 -11.62 1.92
C MET A 196 12.02 -10.11 1.98
N ASN A 197 10.97 -9.68 1.30
CA ASN A 197 10.53 -8.28 1.32
C ASN A 197 10.07 -7.83 2.72
N LYS A 198 9.37 -8.70 3.47
CA LYS A 198 8.94 -8.42 4.84
C LYS A 198 10.14 -8.22 5.76
N THR A 199 11.06 -9.18 5.80
CA THR A 199 12.26 -9.11 6.66
C THR A 199 13.19 -7.98 6.24
N GLY A 200 13.29 -7.66 4.95
CA GLY A 200 14.03 -6.50 4.44
C GLY A 200 13.46 -5.17 4.93
N THR A 201 12.12 -5.05 4.96
CA THR A 201 11.46 -3.85 5.50
C THR A 201 11.72 -3.70 7.00
N GLU A 202 11.68 -4.80 7.76
CA GLU A 202 12.02 -4.83 9.19
C GLU A 202 13.48 -4.41 9.42
N TYR A 203 14.41 -4.92 8.60
CA TYR A 203 15.82 -4.53 8.65
C TYR A 203 16.01 -3.03 8.42
N VAL A 204 15.39 -2.46 7.38
CA VAL A 204 15.48 -1.02 7.07
C VAL A 204 14.94 -0.16 8.23
N ARG A 205 13.85 -0.58 8.86
CA ARG A 205 13.32 0.10 10.06
C ARG A 205 14.28 0.00 11.25
N GLY A 206 15.02 -1.09 11.36
CA GLY A 206 16.02 -1.33 12.40
C GLY A 206 17.40 -0.71 12.14
N ILE A 207 17.66 -0.07 11.00
CA ILE A 207 18.97 0.53 10.66
C ILE A 207 19.51 1.45 11.77
N PRO A 208 18.72 2.34 12.42
CA PRO A 208 19.23 3.16 13.51
C PRO A 208 19.82 2.34 14.66
N VAL A 209 19.15 1.24 15.03
CA VAL A 209 19.62 0.31 16.07
C VAL A 209 20.91 -0.39 15.63
N VAL A 210 20.93 -0.90 14.38
CA VAL A 210 22.11 -1.55 13.80
C VAL A 210 23.32 -0.60 13.80
N LYS A 211 23.13 0.66 13.45
CA LYS A 211 24.19 1.69 13.46
C LYS A 211 24.72 1.99 14.86
N VAL A 212 23.82 2.20 15.81
CA VAL A 212 24.17 2.55 17.20
C VAL A 212 24.96 1.41 17.87
N PHE A 213 24.52 0.17 17.67
CA PHE A 213 25.16 -1.01 18.26
C PHE A 213 26.26 -1.62 17.40
N GLN A 214 26.65 -0.97 16.27
CA GLN A 214 27.69 -1.42 15.33
C GLN A 214 27.51 -2.88 14.87
N GLN A 215 26.27 -3.32 14.74
CA GLN A 215 25.94 -4.66 14.27
C GLN A 215 26.12 -4.77 12.75
N THR A 216 26.45 -5.95 12.26
CA THR A 216 26.57 -6.24 10.83
C THR A 216 25.26 -6.78 10.24
N VAL A 217 25.16 -6.86 8.91
CA VAL A 217 24.02 -7.48 8.21
C VAL A 217 23.78 -8.93 8.68
N TYR A 218 24.86 -9.63 9.05
CA TYR A 218 24.79 -11.01 9.58
C TYR A 218 24.13 -11.10 10.96
N SER A 219 24.08 -10.00 11.71
CA SER A 219 23.36 -9.96 12.99
C SER A 219 21.84 -10.00 12.81
N PHE A 220 21.35 -9.67 11.58
CA PHE A 220 19.94 -9.82 11.20
C PHE A 220 19.75 -11.17 10.48
N LYS A 221 19.98 -12.26 11.21
CA LYS A 221 19.95 -13.63 10.70
C LYS A 221 18.68 -13.93 9.89
N ALA A 222 17.51 -13.48 10.36
CA ALA A 222 16.24 -13.70 9.66
C ALA A 222 16.20 -13.13 8.23
N PHE A 223 16.80 -11.96 8.00
CA PHE A 223 16.87 -11.35 6.67
C PHE A 223 17.92 -12.05 5.79
N HIS A 224 19.08 -12.39 6.37
CA HIS A 224 20.11 -13.16 5.67
C HIS A 224 19.59 -14.53 5.22
N ASP A 225 18.93 -15.27 6.11
CA ASP A 225 18.36 -16.59 5.80
C ASP A 225 17.26 -16.47 4.73
N ALA A 226 16.40 -15.43 4.81
CA ALA A 226 15.39 -15.18 3.78
C ALA A 226 15.98 -14.87 2.39
N ILE A 227 17.13 -14.17 2.33
CA ILE A 227 17.86 -13.93 1.07
C ILE A 227 18.42 -15.25 0.54
N GLN A 228 19.02 -16.08 1.39
CA GLN A 228 19.59 -17.37 0.97
C GLN A 228 18.51 -18.31 0.46
N ASP A 229 17.39 -18.45 1.19
CA ASP A 229 16.23 -19.24 0.79
C ASP A 229 15.67 -18.79 -0.56
N PHE A 230 15.50 -17.46 -0.74
CA PHE A 230 15.02 -16.91 -2.01
C PHE A 230 16.00 -17.17 -3.15
N THR A 231 17.31 -16.97 -2.91
CA THR A 231 18.36 -17.19 -3.91
C THR A 231 18.39 -18.65 -4.35
N GLN A 232 18.33 -19.59 -3.40
CA GLN A 232 18.31 -21.01 -3.71
C GLN A 232 17.06 -21.43 -4.50
N LEU A 233 15.89 -20.96 -4.07
CA LEU A 233 14.65 -21.19 -4.80
C LEU A 233 14.67 -20.58 -6.19
N ALA A 234 15.17 -19.34 -6.33
CA ALA A 234 15.27 -18.67 -7.62
C ALA A 234 16.20 -19.43 -8.58
N GLN A 235 17.35 -19.89 -8.10
CA GLN A 235 18.31 -20.69 -8.87
C GLN A 235 17.69 -22.04 -9.26
N ASP A 236 17.07 -22.73 -8.34
CA ASP A 236 16.44 -24.02 -8.58
C ASP A 236 15.30 -23.89 -9.60
N TYR A 237 14.48 -22.85 -9.50
CA TYR A 237 13.43 -22.55 -10.47
C TYR A 237 14.02 -22.26 -11.85
N ALA A 238 14.98 -21.34 -11.94
CA ALA A 238 15.55 -20.93 -13.21
C ALA A 238 16.30 -22.10 -13.89
N VAL A 239 17.21 -22.76 -13.18
CA VAL A 239 18.15 -23.74 -13.78
C VAL A 239 17.52 -25.15 -13.91
N LYS A 240 16.84 -25.63 -12.85
CA LYS A 240 16.33 -27.01 -12.84
C LYS A 240 15.01 -27.16 -13.59
N TRP A 241 14.12 -26.16 -13.52
CA TRP A 241 12.76 -26.26 -14.03
C TRP A 241 12.52 -25.48 -15.32
N CYS A 242 12.99 -24.22 -15.41
CA CYS A 242 12.68 -23.36 -16.56
C CYS A 242 13.65 -23.51 -17.71
N GLN A 243 14.96 -23.57 -17.46
CA GLN A 243 15.98 -23.44 -18.49
C GLN A 243 15.83 -24.45 -19.64
N LYS A 244 15.70 -25.74 -19.33
CA LYS A 244 15.64 -26.77 -20.39
C LYS A 244 14.34 -26.74 -21.20
N PRO A 245 13.13 -26.77 -20.60
CA PRO A 245 11.89 -26.69 -21.36
C PRO A 245 11.75 -25.36 -22.11
N GLN A 246 12.18 -24.24 -21.52
CA GLN A 246 12.13 -22.94 -22.15
C GLN A 246 13.09 -22.85 -23.35
N ALA A 247 14.32 -23.31 -23.19
CA ALA A 247 15.30 -23.35 -24.29
C ALA A 247 14.80 -24.20 -25.45
N LEU A 248 14.25 -25.41 -25.18
CA LEU A 248 13.66 -26.26 -26.21
C LEU A 248 12.45 -25.57 -26.87
N SER A 249 11.53 -25.01 -26.08
CA SER A 249 10.37 -24.28 -26.60
C SER A 249 10.80 -23.15 -27.54
N LEU A 250 11.73 -22.30 -27.09
CA LEU A 250 12.25 -21.19 -27.90
C LEU A 250 12.98 -21.66 -29.15
N THR A 251 13.74 -22.78 -29.07
CA THR A 251 14.44 -23.34 -30.21
C THR A 251 13.45 -23.82 -31.28
N PHE A 252 12.40 -24.54 -30.90
CA PHE A 252 11.40 -25.04 -31.86
C PHE A 252 10.56 -23.91 -32.46
N ILE A 253 10.18 -22.90 -31.65
CA ILE A 253 9.32 -21.84 -32.13
C ILE A 253 10.03 -20.84 -33.02
N ASN A 254 11.32 -20.55 -32.75
CA ASN A 254 12.15 -19.69 -33.58
C ASN A 254 12.78 -20.50 -34.76
N GLY A 255 12.90 -21.81 -34.61
CA GLY A 255 13.48 -22.71 -35.59
C GLY A 255 12.45 -23.45 -36.44
N VAL A 256 11.26 -22.87 -36.68
CA VAL A 256 10.21 -23.49 -37.52
C VAL A 256 10.77 -23.96 -38.90
N VAL A 257 11.73 -23.21 -39.44
CA VAL A 257 12.41 -23.54 -40.71
C VAL A 257 13.12 -24.89 -40.64
N VAL A 258 13.55 -25.38 -39.48
CA VAL A 258 14.16 -26.70 -39.28
C VAL A 258 13.18 -27.85 -39.62
N PHE A 259 11.90 -27.62 -39.44
CA PHE A 259 10.86 -28.57 -39.86
C PHE A 259 10.43 -28.34 -41.32
N LEU A 260 10.37 -27.08 -41.72
CA LEU A 260 9.88 -26.65 -43.00
C LEU A 260 10.81 -27.08 -44.15
N VAL A 261 12.15 -26.89 -44.01
CA VAL A 261 13.13 -27.20 -45.05
C VAL A 261 13.20 -28.71 -45.37
N PRO A 262 13.37 -29.62 -44.39
CA PRO A 262 13.35 -31.07 -44.69
C PRO A 262 12.05 -31.51 -45.30
N THR A 263 10.91 -31.03 -44.83
CA THR A 263 9.60 -31.35 -45.41
C THR A 263 9.52 -30.87 -46.86
N ALA A 264 10.01 -29.68 -47.17
CA ALA A 264 10.03 -29.17 -48.54
C ALA A 264 10.93 -30.00 -49.45
N ILE A 265 12.13 -30.39 -48.99
CA ILE A 265 13.03 -31.25 -49.76
C ILE A 265 12.40 -32.63 -50.09
N LEU A 266 11.68 -33.20 -49.11
CA LEU A 266 11.02 -34.51 -49.32
C LEU A 266 9.82 -34.42 -50.26
N LEU A 267 9.10 -33.30 -50.28
CA LEU A 267 7.91 -33.11 -51.08
C LEU A 267 8.21 -32.63 -52.52
N ALA A 268 9.27 -31.83 -52.70
CA ALA A 268 9.61 -31.20 -53.98
C ALA A 268 9.69 -32.16 -55.18
N PRO A 269 10.28 -33.40 -55.08
CA PRO A 269 10.35 -34.32 -56.23
C PRO A 269 8.97 -34.82 -56.74
N GLY A 270 7.94 -34.76 -55.92
CA GLY A 270 6.58 -35.22 -56.29
C GLY A 270 5.66 -34.11 -56.81
N GLU A 271 6.14 -32.87 -56.89
CA GLU A 271 5.32 -31.71 -57.23
C GLU A 271 5.16 -31.52 -58.74
N GLN A 272 3.90 -31.40 -59.20
CA GLN A 272 3.59 -31.11 -60.60
C GLN A 272 3.98 -29.71 -61.05
N SER A 273 3.94 -28.73 -60.10
CA SER A 273 4.32 -27.34 -60.33
C SER A 273 5.33 -26.90 -59.27
N LEU A 274 6.60 -27.06 -59.58
CA LEU A 274 7.68 -26.64 -58.69
C LEU A 274 7.63 -25.15 -58.40
N GLY A 275 7.23 -24.31 -59.36
CA GLY A 275 7.10 -22.86 -59.15
C GLY A 275 6.06 -22.49 -58.11
N ALA A 276 4.84 -23.08 -58.16
CA ALA A 276 3.81 -22.84 -57.15
C ALA A 276 4.24 -23.35 -55.76
N PHE A 277 4.89 -24.52 -55.71
CA PHE A 277 5.41 -25.08 -54.46
C PHE A 277 6.49 -24.18 -53.84
N LEU A 278 7.42 -23.62 -54.63
CA LEU A 278 8.44 -22.69 -54.15
C LEU A 278 7.82 -21.39 -53.65
N ALA A 279 6.76 -20.86 -54.28
CA ALA A 279 6.05 -19.70 -53.79
C ALA A 279 5.39 -19.96 -52.41
N ASN A 280 4.77 -21.16 -52.23
CA ASN A 280 4.22 -21.56 -50.95
C ASN A 280 5.30 -21.74 -49.89
N PHE A 281 6.42 -22.38 -50.23
CA PHE A 281 7.55 -22.54 -49.32
C PHE A 281 8.13 -21.17 -48.88
N ALA A 282 8.30 -20.20 -49.79
CA ALA A 282 8.73 -18.86 -49.50
C ALA A 282 7.75 -18.14 -48.54
N PHE A 283 6.44 -18.30 -48.82
CA PHE A 283 5.41 -17.77 -47.92
C PHE A 283 5.56 -18.31 -46.50
N TYR A 284 5.60 -19.62 -46.28
CA TYR A 284 5.71 -20.20 -44.95
C TYR A 284 7.01 -19.85 -44.26
N THR A 285 8.12 -19.68 -45.01
CA THR A 285 9.41 -19.26 -44.46
C THR A 285 9.30 -17.83 -43.88
N ILE A 286 8.72 -16.88 -44.61
CA ILE A 286 8.54 -15.50 -44.17
C ILE A 286 7.47 -15.43 -43.06
N PHE A 287 6.36 -16.17 -43.24
CA PHE A 287 5.25 -16.21 -42.30
C PHE A 287 5.64 -16.81 -40.93
N SER A 288 6.63 -17.73 -40.93
CA SER A 288 7.12 -18.36 -39.70
C SER A 288 7.68 -17.35 -38.70
N ALA A 289 8.13 -16.16 -39.13
CA ALA A 289 8.63 -15.11 -38.27
C ALA A 289 7.55 -14.49 -37.33
N ILE A 290 6.26 -14.68 -37.68
CA ILE A 290 5.15 -14.17 -36.84
C ILE A 290 4.87 -15.08 -35.64
N ILE A 291 5.22 -16.36 -35.74
CA ILE A 291 4.88 -17.41 -34.76
C ILE A 291 5.48 -17.11 -33.37
N PRO A 292 6.77 -16.78 -33.23
CA PRO A 292 7.35 -16.42 -31.94
C PRO A 292 6.66 -15.24 -31.27
N THR A 293 6.30 -14.23 -32.05
CA THR A 293 5.60 -13.03 -31.54
C THR A 293 4.22 -13.38 -30.96
N ALA A 294 3.45 -14.23 -31.65
CA ALA A 294 2.14 -14.69 -31.19
C ALA A 294 2.27 -15.45 -29.86
N MET A 295 3.22 -16.38 -29.77
CA MET A 295 3.43 -17.19 -28.58
C MET A 295 3.93 -16.40 -27.38
N THR A 296 4.82 -15.46 -27.58
CA THR A 296 5.33 -14.58 -26.50
C THR A 296 4.21 -13.76 -25.88
N ARG A 297 3.28 -13.25 -26.70
CA ARG A 297 2.12 -12.50 -26.19
C ARG A 297 1.23 -13.36 -25.30
N VAL A 298 0.99 -14.62 -25.66
CA VAL A 298 0.19 -15.56 -24.86
C VAL A 298 0.83 -15.85 -23.50
N MET A 299 2.15 -16.00 -23.45
CA MET A 299 2.88 -16.27 -22.20
C MET A 299 2.63 -15.20 -21.12
N PHE A 300 2.59 -13.93 -21.50
CA PHE A 300 2.42 -12.83 -20.54
C PHE A 300 0.98 -12.50 -20.14
N ILE A 301 -0.01 -13.19 -20.73
CA ILE A 301 -1.43 -12.96 -20.40
C ILE A 301 -1.74 -13.44 -18.98
N SER A 302 -1.25 -14.63 -18.61
CA SER A 302 -1.54 -15.25 -17.31
C SER A 302 -1.07 -14.39 -16.15
N ASP A 303 0.14 -13.84 -16.22
CA ASP A 303 0.71 -12.96 -15.20
C ASP A 303 -0.13 -11.68 -15.02
N ALA A 304 -0.54 -11.06 -16.14
CA ALA A 304 -1.36 -9.84 -16.08
C ALA A 304 -2.76 -10.08 -15.48
N VAL A 305 -3.37 -11.21 -15.81
CA VAL A 305 -4.68 -11.60 -15.25
C VAL A 305 -4.56 -11.86 -13.75
N GLN A 306 -3.53 -12.58 -13.31
CA GLN A 306 -3.30 -12.87 -11.90
C GLN A 306 -3.04 -11.60 -11.10
N THR A 307 -2.13 -10.73 -11.55
CA THR A 307 -1.83 -9.44 -10.89
C THR A 307 -3.09 -8.59 -10.72
N SER A 308 -3.95 -8.55 -11.75
CA SER A 308 -5.18 -7.76 -11.67
C SER A 308 -6.27 -8.42 -10.82
N THR A 309 -6.30 -9.74 -10.76
CA THR A 309 -7.19 -10.47 -9.85
C THR A 309 -6.80 -10.21 -8.40
N ASP A 310 -5.51 -10.26 -8.08
CA ASP A 310 -4.99 -9.94 -6.75
C ASP A 310 -5.26 -8.47 -6.36
N ALA A 311 -5.09 -7.53 -7.31
CA ALA A 311 -5.43 -6.13 -7.11
C ALA A 311 -6.92 -5.96 -6.82
N MET A 312 -7.79 -6.65 -7.56
CA MET A 312 -9.24 -6.60 -7.36
C MET A 312 -9.66 -7.21 -6.02
N ASN A 313 -9.05 -8.32 -5.61
CA ASN A 313 -9.32 -8.93 -4.30
C ASN A 313 -8.95 -7.99 -3.16
N ARG A 314 -7.85 -7.26 -3.27
CA ARG A 314 -7.44 -6.23 -2.28
C ARG A 314 -8.42 -5.06 -2.23
N VAL A 315 -8.89 -4.59 -3.38
CA VAL A 315 -9.93 -3.55 -3.43
C VAL A 315 -11.22 -4.04 -2.80
N ASN A 316 -11.66 -5.27 -3.13
CA ASN A 316 -12.86 -5.87 -2.55
C ASN A 316 -12.73 -6.06 -1.04
N SER A 317 -11.56 -6.41 -0.51
CA SER A 317 -11.37 -6.52 0.95
C SER A 317 -11.57 -5.17 1.66
N VAL A 318 -11.14 -4.06 1.03
CA VAL A 318 -11.39 -2.72 1.57
C VAL A 318 -12.87 -2.34 1.44
N LEU A 319 -13.51 -2.63 0.30
CA LEU A 319 -14.94 -2.34 0.09
C LEU A 319 -15.88 -3.23 0.92
N ALA A 320 -15.38 -4.34 1.45
CA ALA A 320 -16.11 -5.20 2.39
C ALA A 320 -15.96 -4.76 3.86
N ALA A 321 -15.07 -3.78 4.14
CA ALA A 321 -14.91 -3.26 5.49
C ALA A 321 -16.24 -2.66 6.02
N PRO A 322 -16.59 -2.91 7.28
CA PRO A 322 -17.84 -2.41 7.84
C PRO A 322 -17.85 -0.88 7.87
N VAL A 323 -18.90 -0.28 7.35
CA VAL A 323 -19.14 1.16 7.39
C VAL A 323 -20.02 1.52 8.58
N ILE A 324 -19.85 2.71 9.12
CA ILE A 324 -20.78 3.26 10.12
C ILE A 324 -22.05 3.69 9.40
N GLU A 325 -23.07 2.85 9.47
CA GLU A 325 -24.36 3.16 8.86
C GLU A 325 -25.14 4.16 9.73
N ALA A 326 -25.75 5.15 9.07
CA ALA A 326 -26.72 6.01 9.74
C ALA A 326 -27.98 5.19 10.06
N PRO A 327 -28.56 5.31 11.24
CA PRO A 327 -29.77 4.60 11.58
C PRO A 327 -30.95 5.08 10.71
N ALA A 328 -31.88 4.19 10.38
CA ALA A 328 -33.03 4.51 9.53
C ALA A 328 -33.94 5.61 10.13
N ALA A 329 -33.97 5.73 11.46
CA ALA A 329 -34.67 6.78 12.20
C ALA A 329 -33.71 7.35 13.27
N PRO A 330 -32.86 8.34 12.92
CA PRO A 330 -31.92 8.94 13.86
C PRO A 330 -32.62 9.59 15.04
N LYS A 331 -32.13 9.34 16.25
CA LYS A 331 -32.59 9.99 17.47
C LYS A 331 -31.66 11.17 17.84
N VAL A 332 -32.26 12.23 18.36
CA VAL A 332 -31.53 13.40 18.81
C VAL A 332 -31.31 13.32 20.31
N PRO A 333 -30.06 13.42 20.80
CA PRO A 333 -29.76 13.44 22.23
C PRO A 333 -30.43 14.63 22.93
N ALA A 334 -31.05 14.39 24.08
CA ALA A 334 -31.73 15.42 24.86
C ALA A 334 -30.76 16.29 25.71
N GLY A 335 -29.49 15.89 25.81
CA GLY A 335 -28.45 16.59 26.59
C GLY A 335 -27.06 16.11 26.23
N ASN A 336 -26.08 16.37 27.10
CA ASN A 336 -24.67 16.10 26.87
C ASN A 336 -24.06 15.13 27.90
N ALA A 337 -24.86 14.50 28.76
CA ALA A 337 -24.37 13.47 29.68
C ALA A 337 -23.96 12.23 28.90
N ILE A 338 -22.88 11.55 29.32
CA ILE A 338 -22.43 10.28 28.75
C ILE A 338 -22.69 9.18 29.78
N ALA A 339 -23.26 8.06 29.35
CA ALA A 339 -23.45 6.89 30.20
C ALA A 339 -22.91 5.63 29.53
N PHE A 340 -22.18 4.84 30.28
CA PHE A 340 -21.74 3.49 29.92
C PHE A 340 -22.64 2.50 30.66
N ASP A 341 -23.47 1.76 29.92
CA ASP A 341 -24.44 0.81 30.46
C ASP A 341 -23.97 -0.62 30.15
N ASP A 342 -23.31 -1.28 31.09
CA ASP A 342 -22.84 -2.65 31.01
C ASP A 342 -21.99 -2.94 29.76
N VAL A 343 -21.09 -1.99 29.43
CA VAL A 343 -20.32 -1.98 28.17
C VAL A 343 -19.24 -3.06 28.18
N SER A 344 -19.29 -3.92 27.17
CA SER A 344 -18.22 -4.89 26.85
C SER A 344 -17.74 -4.67 25.43
N PHE A 345 -16.42 -4.76 25.23
CA PHE A 345 -15.79 -4.57 23.92
C PHE A 345 -14.56 -5.45 23.73
N THR A 346 -14.47 -6.09 22.57
CA THR A 346 -13.32 -6.92 22.16
C THR A 346 -12.84 -6.44 20.77
N TYR A 347 -11.55 -6.16 20.62
CA TYR A 347 -10.96 -5.84 19.31
C TYR A 347 -11.00 -7.06 18.39
N GLU A 348 -11.17 -6.82 17.10
CA GLU A 348 -11.15 -7.89 16.11
C GLU A 348 -9.82 -8.66 16.14
N GLY A 349 -9.91 -9.98 16.30
CA GLY A 349 -8.75 -10.87 16.42
C GLY A 349 -8.11 -10.95 17.82
N ALA A 350 -8.64 -10.23 18.83
CA ALA A 350 -8.20 -10.39 20.21
C ALA A 350 -8.96 -11.52 20.91
N GLU A 351 -8.25 -12.28 21.77
CA GLU A 351 -8.85 -13.37 22.56
C GLU A 351 -9.54 -12.85 23.82
N GLU A 352 -9.04 -11.74 24.38
CA GLU A 352 -9.56 -11.17 25.61
C GLU A 352 -10.31 -9.85 25.36
N PRO A 353 -11.39 -9.56 26.11
CA PRO A 353 -12.10 -8.29 26.01
C PRO A 353 -11.25 -7.15 26.56
N ALA A 354 -11.20 -6.02 25.80
CA ALA A 354 -10.56 -4.79 26.26
C ALA A 354 -11.41 -4.06 27.32
N LEU A 355 -12.73 -4.23 27.28
CA LEU A 355 -13.68 -3.78 28.32
C LEU A 355 -14.67 -4.91 28.63
N SER A 356 -14.99 -5.11 29.91
CA SER A 356 -15.88 -6.16 30.41
C SER A 356 -16.81 -5.59 31.47
N HIS A 357 -18.09 -5.46 31.14
CA HIS A 357 -19.15 -5.03 32.04
C HIS A 357 -18.87 -3.66 32.70
N VAL A 358 -18.41 -2.67 31.90
CA VAL A 358 -18.07 -1.32 32.36
C VAL A 358 -19.33 -0.47 32.46
N SER A 359 -19.60 0.07 33.65
CA SER A 359 -20.73 0.98 33.90
C SER A 359 -20.26 2.18 34.71
N PHE A 360 -20.44 3.38 34.17
CA PHE A 360 -20.23 4.67 34.85
C PHE A 360 -20.95 5.77 34.08
N GLU A 361 -21.09 6.95 34.73
CA GLU A 361 -21.75 8.10 34.13
C GLU A 361 -20.84 9.34 34.18
N VAL A 362 -20.90 10.15 33.13
CA VAL A 362 -20.33 11.49 33.04
C VAL A 362 -21.47 12.48 33.01
N PRO A 363 -21.81 13.13 34.13
CA PRO A 363 -22.91 14.10 34.17
C PRO A 363 -22.67 15.26 33.19
N ALA A 364 -23.74 15.87 32.68
CA ALA A 364 -23.64 17.02 31.80
C ALA A 364 -22.91 18.17 32.50
N GLY A 365 -21.90 18.73 31.85
CA GLY A 365 -21.07 19.81 32.39
C GLY A 365 -20.01 19.38 33.40
N ALA A 366 -19.90 18.09 33.73
CA ALA A 366 -18.89 17.58 34.65
C ALA A 366 -17.60 17.13 33.91
N THR A 367 -16.50 17.15 34.63
CA THR A 367 -15.20 16.60 34.19
C THR A 367 -14.96 15.27 34.89
N VAL A 368 -14.91 14.19 34.12
CA VAL A 368 -14.61 12.83 34.59
C VAL A 368 -13.26 12.36 34.08
N ALA A 369 -12.42 11.86 34.98
CA ALA A 369 -11.11 11.36 34.67
C ALA A 369 -11.05 9.82 34.67
N LEU A 370 -10.56 9.20 33.60
CA LEU A 370 -10.22 7.79 33.53
C LEU A 370 -8.76 7.60 33.93
N VAL A 371 -8.52 6.84 34.99
CA VAL A 371 -7.17 6.50 35.47
C VAL A 371 -7.00 4.99 35.59
N GLY A 372 -5.77 4.52 35.77
CA GLY A 372 -5.47 3.11 35.95
C GLY A 372 -4.20 2.69 35.21
N PRO A 373 -3.73 1.45 35.37
CA PRO A 373 -2.53 0.94 34.72
C PRO A 373 -2.63 0.93 33.19
N SER A 374 -1.47 0.84 32.52
CA SER A 374 -1.43 0.65 31.06
C SER A 374 -2.16 -0.64 30.68
N GLY A 375 -2.94 -0.61 29.59
CA GLY A 375 -3.76 -1.75 29.19
C GLY A 375 -5.09 -1.90 29.95
N GLY A 376 -5.42 -0.99 30.90
CA GLY A 376 -6.67 -1.04 31.68
C GLY A 376 -7.96 -0.72 30.91
N GLY A 377 -7.90 -0.39 29.60
CA GLY A 377 -9.09 -0.12 28.78
C GLY A 377 -9.50 1.36 28.66
N LYS A 378 -8.69 2.31 29.18
CA LYS A 378 -9.01 3.76 29.22
C LYS A 378 -9.23 4.37 27.82
N THR A 379 -8.26 4.21 26.91
CA THR A 379 -8.35 4.70 25.53
C THR A 379 -9.48 4.02 24.75
N THR A 380 -9.71 2.73 25.01
CA THR A 380 -10.84 2.00 24.44
C THR A 380 -12.16 2.61 24.88
N ALA A 381 -12.36 2.84 26.18
CA ALA A 381 -13.59 3.46 26.69
C ALA A 381 -13.82 4.84 26.07
N ALA A 382 -12.79 5.71 26.03
CA ALA A 382 -12.86 7.03 25.42
C ALA A 382 -13.24 6.97 23.92
N SER A 383 -12.70 5.99 23.18
CA SER A 383 -12.92 5.81 21.74
C SER A 383 -14.34 5.35 21.39
N LEU A 384 -15.05 4.75 22.34
CA LEU A 384 -16.45 4.33 22.16
C LEU A 384 -17.45 5.51 22.20
N VAL A 385 -17.11 6.63 22.83
CA VAL A 385 -17.98 7.81 22.91
C VAL A 385 -18.27 8.41 21.53
N PRO A 386 -17.26 8.69 20.69
CA PRO A 386 -17.49 9.13 19.32
C PRO A 386 -17.85 7.98 18.35
N ARG A 387 -18.10 6.78 18.85
CA ARG A 387 -18.40 5.59 18.02
C ARG A 387 -17.29 5.26 17.02
N PHE A 388 -16.01 5.35 17.44
CA PHE A 388 -14.91 4.85 16.60
C PHE A 388 -14.95 3.33 16.45
N TRP A 389 -15.62 2.67 17.40
CA TRP A 389 -15.94 1.26 17.41
C TRP A 389 -17.37 1.08 17.94
N ASP A 390 -18.05 0.05 17.48
CA ASP A 390 -19.32 -0.37 18.08
C ASP A 390 -19.05 -1.34 19.23
N VAL A 391 -19.80 -1.22 20.33
CA VAL A 391 -19.66 -2.10 21.49
C VAL A 391 -20.05 -3.55 21.16
N SER A 392 -19.37 -4.52 21.78
CA SER A 392 -19.71 -5.94 21.65
C SER A 392 -20.92 -6.33 22.52
N GLY A 393 -21.15 -5.59 23.60
CA GLY A 393 -22.29 -5.77 24.51
C GLY A 393 -22.57 -4.48 25.28
N GLY A 394 -23.79 -4.29 25.75
CA GLY A 394 -24.22 -3.08 26.43
C GLY A 394 -24.46 -1.90 25.49
N ALA A 395 -24.39 -0.69 26.03
CA ALA A 395 -24.61 0.55 25.28
C ALA A 395 -23.81 1.73 25.85
N VAL A 396 -23.25 2.55 24.94
CA VAL A 396 -22.76 3.91 25.28
C VAL A 396 -23.86 4.89 24.88
N ARG A 397 -24.29 5.73 25.81
CA ARG A 397 -25.36 6.71 25.58
C ARG A 397 -24.82 8.13 25.66
N LEU A 398 -25.31 8.97 24.77
CA LEU A 398 -25.10 10.42 24.80
C LEU A 398 -26.47 11.12 24.97
N GLY A 399 -26.65 11.89 26.04
CA GLY A 399 -27.94 12.55 26.33
C GLY A 399 -29.11 11.57 26.37
N GLY A 400 -28.88 10.35 26.90
CA GLY A 400 -29.89 9.29 27.05
C GLY A 400 -30.10 8.43 25.80
N VAL A 401 -29.50 8.78 24.65
CA VAL A 401 -29.63 8.04 23.39
C VAL A 401 -28.38 7.20 23.12
N ASP A 402 -28.56 5.93 22.74
CA ASP A 402 -27.43 5.08 22.31
C ASP A 402 -26.70 5.71 21.11
N VAL A 403 -25.38 5.80 21.17
CA VAL A 403 -24.56 6.41 20.10
C VAL A 403 -24.79 5.73 18.74
N ARG A 404 -25.22 4.48 18.71
CA ARG A 404 -25.57 3.74 17.48
C ARG A 404 -26.88 4.21 16.84
N GLU A 405 -27.74 4.87 17.60
CA GLU A 405 -29.03 5.40 17.14
C GLU A 405 -28.97 6.88 16.77
N ILE A 406 -27.81 7.54 16.95
CA ILE A 406 -27.57 8.93 16.59
C ILE A 406 -27.00 8.97 15.15
N ASP A 407 -27.37 9.98 14.38
CA ASP A 407 -26.75 10.22 13.08
C ASP A 407 -25.23 10.43 13.25
N PRO A 408 -24.35 9.73 12.50
CA PRO A 408 -22.90 9.85 12.68
C PRO A 408 -22.36 11.27 12.52
N HIS A 409 -22.94 12.08 11.62
CA HIS A 409 -22.53 13.48 11.44
C HIS A 409 -22.91 14.33 12.66
N ASP A 410 -24.12 14.13 13.20
CA ASP A 410 -24.58 14.82 14.41
C ASP A 410 -23.77 14.41 15.65
N LEU A 411 -23.45 13.11 15.78
CA LEU A 411 -22.58 12.61 16.85
C LEU A 411 -21.20 13.25 16.78
N MET A 412 -20.59 13.24 15.58
CA MET A 412 -19.30 13.87 15.37
C MET A 412 -19.34 15.40 15.58
N GLY A 413 -20.45 16.05 15.28
CA GLY A 413 -20.66 17.46 15.57
C GLY A 413 -20.66 17.77 17.07
N ARG A 414 -21.19 16.86 17.90
CA ARG A 414 -21.32 17.02 19.35
C ARG A 414 -20.09 16.65 20.17
N VAL A 415 -19.15 15.87 19.62
CA VAL A 415 -17.96 15.38 20.35
C VAL A 415 -16.69 15.97 19.73
N ALA A 416 -15.89 16.68 20.52
CA ALA A 416 -14.51 17.03 20.17
C ALA A 416 -13.57 16.00 20.79
N PHE A 417 -12.77 15.33 19.97
CA PHE A 417 -11.80 14.34 20.41
C PHE A 417 -10.37 14.84 20.17
N VAL A 418 -9.54 14.85 21.23
CA VAL A 418 -8.11 15.18 21.17
C VAL A 418 -7.33 13.88 21.34
N PHE A 419 -6.66 13.45 20.27
CA PHE A 419 -5.89 12.20 20.24
C PHE A 419 -4.54 12.31 20.93
N GLN A 420 -4.01 11.20 21.44
CA GLN A 420 -2.65 11.07 21.95
C GLN A 420 -1.60 11.32 20.84
N ALA A 421 -1.77 10.67 19.69
CA ALA A 421 -0.90 10.82 18.53
C ALA A 421 -1.32 12.04 17.69
N ASN A 422 -0.78 13.19 18.01
CA ASN A 422 -1.09 14.46 17.36
C ASN A 422 -0.43 14.57 15.99
N ARG A 423 -1.24 14.74 14.93
CA ARG A 423 -0.75 14.94 13.56
C ARG A 423 -1.25 16.25 12.98
N LEU A 424 -0.31 17.03 12.44
CA LEU A 424 -0.61 18.20 11.63
C LEU A 424 -0.58 17.81 10.14
N PHE A 425 -1.46 18.44 9.38
CA PHE A 425 -1.39 18.39 7.93
C PHE A 425 -0.24 19.28 7.44
N LYS A 426 0.35 18.95 6.30
CA LYS A 426 1.35 19.79 5.61
C LYS A 426 0.66 21.01 4.99
N GLN A 427 0.18 21.90 5.84
CA GLN A 427 -0.57 23.09 5.50
C GLN A 427 -0.20 24.20 6.48
N SER A 428 -0.72 25.44 6.30
CA SER A 428 -0.52 26.51 7.25
C SER A 428 -1.11 26.19 8.63
N VAL A 429 -0.65 26.88 9.67
CA VAL A 429 -1.25 26.80 11.01
C VAL A 429 -2.73 27.16 10.94
N LEU A 430 -3.08 28.22 10.17
CA LEU A 430 -4.46 28.65 9.93
C LEU A 430 -5.33 27.48 9.42
N GLU A 431 -4.91 26.82 8.32
CA GLU A 431 -5.69 25.73 7.74
C GLU A 431 -5.71 24.49 8.64
N ASN A 432 -4.64 24.24 9.38
CA ASN A 432 -4.60 23.17 10.37
C ASN A 432 -5.64 23.35 11.47
N VAL A 433 -5.84 24.56 11.98
CA VAL A 433 -6.84 24.83 13.03
C VAL A 433 -8.24 24.92 12.41
N ARG A 434 -8.38 25.58 11.25
CA ARG A 434 -9.64 25.72 10.51
C ARG A 434 -10.25 24.38 10.08
N ALA A 435 -9.44 23.31 9.98
CA ALA A 435 -9.93 21.96 9.66
C ALA A 435 -11.07 21.48 10.59
N ALA A 436 -11.17 22.03 11.80
CA ALA A 436 -12.27 21.72 12.74
C ALA A 436 -13.61 22.39 12.36
N ARG A 437 -13.56 23.55 11.71
CA ARG A 437 -14.71 24.32 11.23
C ARG A 437 -14.28 25.11 9.98
N PRO A 438 -14.49 24.56 8.76
CA PRO A 438 -13.99 25.13 7.50
C PRO A 438 -14.43 26.58 7.21
N GLU A 439 -15.64 26.95 7.66
CA GLU A 439 -16.20 28.30 7.53
C GLU A 439 -15.69 29.32 8.55
N ALA A 440 -14.83 28.92 9.49
CA ALA A 440 -14.34 29.84 10.51
C ALA A 440 -13.51 30.97 9.89
N THR A 441 -13.75 32.20 10.37
CA THR A 441 -12.99 33.37 9.94
C THR A 441 -11.55 33.34 10.51
N ARG A 442 -10.69 34.17 9.97
CA ARG A 442 -9.30 34.32 10.46
C ARG A 442 -9.26 34.76 11.92
N GLU A 443 -10.16 35.67 12.29
CA GLU A 443 -10.29 36.21 13.66
C GLU A 443 -10.72 35.13 14.64
N GLU A 444 -11.65 34.26 14.27
CA GLU A 444 -12.09 33.12 15.09
C GLU A 444 -10.96 32.11 15.31
N VAL A 445 -10.14 31.86 14.28
CA VAL A 445 -8.97 30.97 14.40
C VAL A 445 -7.92 31.61 15.33
N LEU A 446 -7.65 32.91 15.21
CA LEU A 446 -6.74 33.62 16.12
C LEU A 446 -7.23 33.61 17.57
N ALA A 447 -8.53 33.80 17.78
CA ALA A 447 -9.14 33.69 19.11
C ALA A 447 -8.99 32.30 19.72
N ALA A 448 -9.18 31.23 18.90
CA ALA A 448 -8.99 29.85 19.33
C ALA A 448 -7.52 29.54 19.65
N LEU A 449 -6.57 30.06 18.86
CA LEU A 449 -5.14 29.90 19.09
C LEU A 449 -4.72 30.59 20.40
N SER A 450 -5.18 31.83 20.66
CA SER A 450 -4.90 32.55 21.91
C SER A 450 -5.54 31.85 23.10
N ALA A 451 -6.78 31.32 22.96
CA ALA A 451 -7.42 30.52 23.99
C ALA A 451 -6.63 29.23 24.30
N ALA A 452 -5.97 28.66 23.32
CA ALA A 452 -5.09 27.49 23.48
C ALA A 452 -3.66 27.84 23.91
N GLN A 453 -3.38 29.11 24.28
CA GLN A 453 -2.04 29.59 24.67
C GLN A 453 -0.99 29.36 23.56
N CYS A 454 -1.35 29.64 22.28
CA CYS A 454 -0.46 29.47 21.13
C CYS A 454 0.18 30.79 20.65
N ASP A 455 0.01 31.91 21.35
CA ASP A 455 0.51 33.23 20.95
C ASP A 455 2.03 33.21 20.74
N ASP A 456 2.77 32.59 21.66
CA ASP A 456 4.22 32.39 21.57
C ASP A 456 4.66 31.53 20.39
N ILE A 457 3.82 30.61 19.95
CA ILE A 457 4.08 29.78 18.77
C ILE A 457 3.94 30.65 17.52
N VAL A 458 2.83 31.38 17.43
CA VAL A 458 2.52 32.22 16.26
C VAL A 458 3.57 33.31 16.07
N GLU A 459 4.05 33.93 17.15
CA GLU A 459 5.08 34.97 17.14
C GLU A 459 6.45 34.45 16.65
N LYS A 460 6.80 33.21 16.95
CA LYS A 460 8.06 32.59 16.51
C LYS A 460 8.04 32.20 15.03
N LEU A 461 6.87 32.06 14.42
CA LEU A 461 6.75 31.58 13.07
C LEU A 461 7.01 32.68 12.03
N PRO A 462 7.77 32.40 10.93
CA PRO A 462 8.20 33.42 9.97
C PRO A 462 7.06 34.17 9.27
N GLN A 463 5.90 33.55 9.12
CA GLN A 463 4.69 34.12 8.50
C GLN A 463 3.49 34.04 9.45
N GLY A 464 3.73 33.95 10.77
CA GLY A 464 2.66 33.78 11.76
C GLY A 464 1.79 32.56 11.44
N ILE A 465 0.47 32.74 11.49
CA ILE A 465 -0.50 31.63 11.24
C ILE A 465 -0.52 31.12 9.79
N ASP A 466 0.07 31.85 8.83
CA ASP A 466 0.17 31.41 7.44
C ASP A 466 1.40 30.51 7.18
N THR A 467 2.25 30.32 8.19
CA THR A 467 3.43 29.44 8.09
C THR A 467 2.99 27.99 7.86
N VAL A 468 3.55 27.36 6.83
CA VAL A 468 3.35 25.94 6.54
C VAL A 468 4.19 25.09 7.52
N VAL A 469 3.54 24.12 8.16
CA VAL A 469 4.17 23.18 9.12
C VAL A 469 4.29 21.78 8.52
N GLY A 470 5.32 21.04 8.91
CA GLY A 470 5.55 19.66 8.45
C GLY A 470 6.84 19.46 7.66
N ALA A 471 6.98 18.37 6.91
CA ALA A 471 8.25 17.89 6.35
C ALA A 471 9.01 18.86 5.42
N ASP A 472 8.31 19.80 4.79
CA ASP A 472 8.91 20.84 3.92
C ASP A 472 8.74 22.24 4.52
N GLY A 473 8.34 22.32 5.80
CA GLY A 473 8.10 23.55 6.52
C GLY A 473 8.78 23.57 7.90
N VAL A 474 8.26 24.42 8.76
CA VAL A 474 8.76 24.57 10.13
C VAL A 474 8.29 23.39 10.98
N TYR A 475 9.21 22.81 11.77
CA TYR A 475 8.88 21.77 12.75
C TYR A 475 8.51 22.38 14.09
N LEU A 476 7.44 21.87 14.69
CA LEU A 476 6.98 22.24 16.02
C LEU A 476 7.33 21.15 17.03
N SER A 477 7.58 21.53 18.27
CA SER A 477 7.76 20.59 19.38
C SER A 477 6.47 19.83 19.70
N GLY A 478 6.56 18.71 20.39
CA GLY A 478 5.39 17.91 20.78
C GLY A 478 4.34 18.72 21.57
N GLY A 479 4.79 19.57 22.52
CA GLY A 479 3.91 20.44 23.30
C GLY A 479 3.25 21.54 22.46
N GLU A 480 3.97 22.13 21.47
CA GLU A 480 3.41 23.12 20.54
C GLU A 480 2.36 22.48 19.62
N VAL A 481 2.63 21.29 19.07
CA VAL A 481 1.63 20.53 18.27
C VAL A 481 0.39 20.27 19.11
N GLN A 482 0.54 19.87 20.36
CA GLN A 482 -0.57 19.58 21.26
C GLN A 482 -1.44 20.82 21.54
N ARG A 483 -0.84 21.98 21.77
CA ARG A 483 -1.59 23.24 21.92
C ARG A 483 -2.37 23.59 20.66
N LEU A 484 -1.84 23.34 19.48
CA LEU A 484 -2.58 23.50 18.22
C LEU A 484 -3.77 22.53 18.10
N MET A 485 -3.64 21.30 18.62
CA MET A 485 -4.78 20.36 18.66
C MET A 485 -5.87 20.85 19.61
N LEU A 486 -5.49 21.44 20.74
CA LEU A 486 -6.45 22.08 21.63
C LEU A 486 -7.14 23.28 20.98
N ALA A 487 -6.41 24.09 20.19
CA ALA A 487 -7.02 25.16 19.41
C ALA A 487 -8.08 24.64 18.43
N ARG A 488 -7.84 23.47 17.78
CA ARG A 488 -8.86 22.80 16.96
C ARG A 488 -10.11 22.43 17.77
N ALA A 489 -9.93 21.85 18.96
CA ALA A 489 -11.03 21.45 19.82
C ALA A 489 -11.82 22.66 20.34
N ILE A 490 -11.13 23.76 20.66
CA ILE A 490 -11.74 25.04 21.07
C ILE A 490 -12.54 25.65 19.91
N LEU A 491 -11.96 25.69 18.68
CA LEU A 491 -12.64 26.22 17.50
C LEU A 491 -13.87 25.41 17.12
N LYS A 492 -13.84 24.08 17.31
CA LYS A 492 -14.98 23.18 17.05
C LYS A 492 -16.18 23.52 17.95
N ASP A 493 -15.94 23.96 19.16
CA ASP A 493 -16.94 24.37 20.16
C ASP A 493 -18.00 23.29 20.47
N ALA A 494 -17.58 22.01 20.48
CA ALA A 494 -18.48 20.90 20.77
C ALA A 494 -18.84 20.82 22.25
N PRO A 495 -20.10 20.43 22.61
CA PRO A 495 -20.55 20.38 24.01
C PRO A 495 -19.94 19.22 24.82
N VAL A 496 -19.40 18.21 24.14
CA VAL A 496 -18.69 17.07 24.75
C VAL A 496 -17.25 17.06 24.28
N VAL A 497 -16.32 16.91 25.21
CA VAL A 497 -14.89 16.87 24.94
C VAL A 497 -14.31 15.56 25.47
N VAL A 498 -13.60 14.84 24.62
CA VAL A 498 -12.84 13.63 24.98
C VAL A 498 -11.37 13.90 24.78
N LEU A 499 -10.56 13.72 25.83
CA LEU A 499 -9.13 14.01 25.83
C LEU A 499 -8.35 12.72 26.10
N ASP A 500 -7.55 12.26 25.14
CA ASP A 500 -6.68 11.11 25.30
C ASP A 500 -5.23 11.58 25.51
N GLU A 501 -4.72 11.43 26.74
CA GLU A 501 -3.34 11.68 27.17
C GLU A 501 -2.73 13.00 26.66
N ALA A 502 -3.37 14.10 26.97
CA ALA A 502 -2.99 15.40 26.44
C ALA A 502 -1.68 16.03 27.02
N THR A 503 -0.85 15.34 27.83
CA THR A 503 0.34 15.93 28.50
C THR A 503 1.63 15.09 28.42
N ALA A 504 1.68 14.00 27.66
CA ALA A 504 2.77 13.01 27.72
C ALA A 504 4.18 13.56 27.35
N PHE A 505 4.26 14.61 26.52
CA PHE A 505 5.53 15.10 25.95
C PHE A 505 5.84 16.57 26.26
N ALA A 506 5.13 17.17 27.21
CA ALA A 506 5.34 18.59 27.55
C ALA A 506 6.39 18.75 28.64
N ASP A 507 7.31 19.71 28.45
CA ASP A 507 8.15 20.25 29.52
C ASP A 507 7.29 21.01 30.54
N PRO A 508 7.81 21.36 31.76
CA PRO A 508 7.01 21.98 32.80
C PRO A 508 6.36 23.32 32.40
N GLU A 509 6.99 24.08 31.51
CA GLU A 509 6.45 25.37 31.04
C GLU A 509 5.27 25.16 30.09
N ASN A 510 5.42 24.24 29.11
CA ASN A 510 4.35 23.87 28.21
C ASN A 510 3.20 23.18 28.95
N GLU A 511 3.48 22.40 30.01
CA GLU A 511 2.45 21.76 30.81
C GLU A 511 1.50 22.79 31.46
N ALA A 512 2.03 23.88 32.04
CA ALA A 512 1.21 24.94 32.61
C ALA A 512 0.31 25.60 31.55
N LYS A 513 0.84 25.86 30.35
CA LYS A 513 0.08 26.42 29.23
C LYS A 513 -1.02 25.46 28.74
N ILE A 514 -0.72 24.17 28.66
CA ILE A 514 -1.68 23.13 28.28
C ILE A 514 -2.81 23.02 29.31
N GLN A 515 -2.50 23.06 30.61
CA GLN A 515 -3.51 23.06 31.68
C GLN A 515 -4.41 24.30 31.63
N ALA A 516 -3.84 25.49 31.36
CA ALA A 516 -4.61 26.71 31.17
C ALA A 516 -5.56 26.60 29.95
N ALA A 517 -5.09 26.00 28.85
CA ALA A 517 -5.90 25.75 27.67
C ALA A 517 -7.04 24.75 27.96
N PHE A 518 -6.78 23.68 28.73
CA PHE A 518 -7.83 22.76 29.20
C PHE A 518 -8.91 23.45 30.01
N GLY A 519 -8.50 24.29 30.99
CA GLY A 519 -9.46 25.03 31.77
C GLY A 519 -10.36 25.96 30.93
N ARG A 520 -9.85 26.48 29.81
CA ARG A 520 -10.67 27.24 28.85
C ARG A 520 -11.55 26.33 27.98
N LEU A 521 -11.01 25.22 27.51
CA LEU A 521 -11.76 24.23 26.73
C LEU A 521 -12.94 23.68 27.56
N ALA A 522 -12.77 23.36 28.84
CA ALA A 522 -13.81 22.84 29.70
C ALA A 522 -14.95 23.84 29.97
N ARG A 523 -14.65 25.15 29.98
CA ARG A 523 -15.65 26.21 30.22
C ARG A 523 -16.47 26.62 29.00
N GLY A 524 -16.07 26.23 27.79
CA GLY A 524 -16.79 26.60 26.55
C GLY A 524 -16.73 28.09 26.21
N SER A 525 -17.12 28.45 24.98
CA SER A 525 -17.11 29.83 24.48
C SER A 525 -18.18 30.71 25.12
N GLY A 526 -19.32 30.12 25.50
CA GLY A 526 -20.45 30.79 26.20
C GLY A 526 -20.32 30.84 27.71
N GLY A 527 -19.26 30.31 28.32
CA GLY A 527 -19.09 30.19 29.77
C GLY A 527 -19.86 29.05 30.41
N GLU A 528 -20.63 28.28 29.63
CA GLU A 528 -21.30 27.05 30.12
C GLU A 528 -20.30 25.90 30.19
N PRO A 529 -20.32 25.11 31.30
CA PRO A 529 -19.42 23.99 31.46
C PRO A 529 -19.71 22.89 30.43
N ARG A 530 -18.66 22.41 29.76
CA ARG A 530 -18.75 21.26 28.84
C ARG A 530 -18.62 19.94 29.59
N THR A 531 -19.20 18.88 29.03
CA THR A 531 -18.98 17.53 29.53
C THR A 531 -17.62 17.05 29.07
N VAL A 532 -16.72 16.73 29.99
CA VAL A 532 -15.33 16.34 29.70
C VAL A 532 -15.07 14.93 30.19
N LEU A 533 -14.64 14.06 29.29
CA LEU A 533 -14.06 12.75 29.62
C LEU A 533 -12.57 12.80 29.29
N MET A 534 -11.70 12.68 30.31
CA MET A 534 -10.26 12.76 30.11
C MET A 534 -9.55 11.48 30.55
N ILE A 535 -8.59 11.03 29.74
CA ILE A 535 -7.65 10.00 30.15
C ILE A 535 -6.43 10.68 30.72
N ALA A 536 -6.07 10.32 31.93
CA ALA A 536 -4.93 10.90 32.60
C ALA A 536 -3.83 9.87 32.87
N HIS A 537 -2.64 10.18 32.38
CA HIS A 537 -1.40 9.49 32.73
C HIS A 537 -0.62 10.19 33.85
N ARG A 538 -0.96 11.47 34.13
CA ARG A 538 -0.41 12.23 35.28
C ARG A 538 -1.50 12.45 36.31
N LEU A 539 -1.31 11.88 37.47
CA LEU A 539 -2.30 11.95 38.56
C LEU A 539 -2.51 13.40 39.07
N SER A 540 -1.53 14.32 38.91
CA SER A 540 -1.70 15.72 39.23
C SER A 540 -2.87 16.39 38.49
N THR A 541 -3.18 15.97 37.29
CA THR A 541 -4.21 16.59 36.45
C THR A 541 -5.63 16.18 36.86
N VAL A 542 -5.80 15.03 37.54
CA VAL A 542 -7.12 14.52 37.92
C VAL A 542 -7.62 14.94 39.28
N ARG A 543 -6.77 15.61 40.07
CA ARG A 543 -7.12 16.05 41.44
C ARG A 543 -8.41 16.87 41.51
N ASN A 544 -8.63 17.69 40.49
CA ASN A 544 -9.77 18.61 40.41
C ASN A 544 -10.92 18.06 39.54
N ALA A 545 -10.90 16.78 39.14
CA ALA A 545 -12.01 16.18 38.43
C ALA A 545 -13.20 15.96 39.36
N ASP A 546 -14.42 16.15 38.84
CA ASP A 546 -15.67 15.96 39.60
C ASP A 546 -15.86 14.48 39.96
N LEU A 547 -15.37 13.58 39.09
CA LEU A 547 -15.38 12.15 39.32
C LEU A 547 -14.13 11.50 38.71
N ILE A 548 -13.55 10.57 39.42
CA ILE A 548 -12.43 9.72 38.94
C ILE A 548 -12.95 8.28 38.84
N VAL A 549 -12.74 7.66 37.66
CA VAL A 549 -13.07 6.26 37.41
C VAL A 549 -11.77 5.50 37.19
N VAL A 550 -11.48 4.53 38.03
CA VAL A 550 -10.30 3.70 37.98
C VAL A 550 -10.61 2.43 37.19
N LEU A 551 -9.94 2.27 36.04
CA LEU A 551 -10.08 1.10 35.19
C LEU A 551 -8.88 0.15 35.38
N GLU A 552 -9.15 -1.11 35.69
CA GLU A 552 -8.16 -2.18 35.80
C GLU A 552 -8.66 -3.43 35.08
N HIS A 553 -7.85 -3.99 34.21
CA HIS A 553 -8.20 -5.18 33.39
C HIS A 553 -9.55 -5.07 32.68
N GLY A 554 -9.84 -3.90 32.10
CA GLY A 554 -11.10 -3.65 31.37
C GLY A 554 -12.34 -3.53 32.25
N ARG A 555 -12.22 -3.35 33.56
CA ARG A 555 -13.34 -3.21 34.51
C ARG A 555 -13.18 -1.96 35.37
N VAL A 556 -14.30 -1.44 35.86
CA VAL A 556 -14.30 -0.38 36.86
C VAL A 556 -13.91 -0.99 38.22
N ALA A 557 -12.70 -0.65 38.67
CA ALA A 557 -12.21 -1.08 39.99
C ALA A 557 -12.73 -0.18 41.12
N GLU A 558 -12.68 1.13 40.90
CA GLU A 558 -13.06 2.15 41.86
C GLU A 558 -13.64 3.36 41.15
N GLN A 559 -14.52 4.08 41.83
CA GLN A 559 -14.99 5.39 41.41
C GLN A 559 -15.28 6.29 42.63
N GLY A 560 -15.05 7.58 42.47
CA GLY A 560 -15.24 8.60 43.52
C GLY A 560 -14.46 9.87 43.23
N THR A 561 -14.54 10.85 44.12
CA THR A 561 -13.69 12.03 44.11
C THR A 561 -12.27 11.69 44.56
N HIS A 562 -11.31 12.60 44.37
CA HIS A 562 -9.92 12.42 44.79
C HIS A 562 -9.82 12.04 46.29
N ASP A 563 -10.51 12.80 47.14
CA ASP A 563 -10.45 12.62 48.60
C ASP A 563 -11.11 11.30 49.04
N GLU A 564 -12.25 10.95 48.42
CA GLU A 564 -12.92 9.69 48.70
C GLU A 564 -12.08 8.46 48.29
N LEU A 565 -11.40 8.52 47.16
CA LEU A 565 -10.55 7.41 46.68
C LEU A 565 -9.27 7.28 47.51
N LEU A 566 -8.70 8.39 48.00
CA LEU A 566 -7.58 8.35 48.94
C LEU A 566 -8.00 7.72 50.27
N ALA A 567 -9.19 8.09 50.79
CA ALA A 567 -9.72 7.56 52.02
C ALA A 567 -10.04 6.06 51.95
N LYS A 568 -10.42 5.55 50.76
CA LYS A 568 -10.63 4.10 50.51
C LYS A 568 -9.35 3.27 50.60
N GLY A 569 -8.16 3.87 50.40
CA GLY A 569 -6.88 3.16 50.43
C GLY A 569 -6.71 2.07 49.36
N GLY A 570 -7.45 2.16 48.26
CA GLY A 570 -7.48 1.19 47.19
C GLY A 570 -6.38 1.34 46.13
N LEU A 571 -6.68 0.98 44.89
CA LEU A 571 -5.73 1.08 43.75
C LEU A 571 -5.33 2.53 43.47
N TYR A 572 -6.30 3.47 43.50
CA TYR A 572 -6.04 4.87 43.29
C TYR A 572 -5.08 5.46 44.34
N ALA A 573 -5.31 5.14 45.61
CA ALA A 573 -4.45 5.63 46.70
C ALA A 573 -2.99 5.09 46.57
N ARG A 574 -2.82 3.86 46.14
CA ARG A 574 -1.48 3.31 45.85
C ARG A 574 -0.80 4.03 44.70
N MET A 575 -1.50 4.22 43.58
CA MET A 575 -0.98 4.97 42.43
C MET A 575 -0.61 6.42 42.81
N TRP A 576 -1.41 7.06 43.69
CA TRP A 576 -1.13 8.40 44.15
C TRP A 576 0.11 8.45 45.05
N ALA A 577 0.27 7.49 45.95
CA ALA A 577 1.45 7.39 46.81
C ALA A 577 2.74 7.17 46.00
N ASP A 578 2.70 6.30 44.98
CA ASP A 578 3.83 6.11 44.07
C ASP A 578 4.18 7.38 43.30
N TYR A 579 3.16 8.14 42.87
CA TYR A 579 3.34 9.42 42.21
C TYR A 579 4.00 10.47 43.16
N GLU A 580 3.51 10.60 44.38
CA GLU A 580 4.10 11.53 45.38
C GLU A 580 5.54 11.18 45.70
N GLN A 581 5.85 9.89 45.86
CA GLN A 581 7.21 9.41 46.06
C GLN A 581 8.13 9.77 44.88
N ALA A 582 7.66 9.60 43.64
CA ALA A 582 8.42 9.96 42.43
C ALA A 582 8.66 11.46 42.32
N VAL A 583 7.69 12.31 42.71
CA VAL A 583 7.82 13.78 42.75
C VAL A 583 8.78 14.21 43.84
N ALA A 584 8.68 13.64 45.05
CA ALA A 584 9.57 13.92 46.16
C ALA A 584 11.03 13.59 45.85
N TRP A 585 11.27 12.47 45.18
CA TRP A 585 12.61 12.06 44.72
C TRP A 585 13.23 13.05 43.72
N ARG A 586 12.44 13.62 42.80
CA ARG A 586 12.90 14.65 41.86
C ARG A 586 13.30 15.93 42.56
N ILE A 587 12.53 16.39 43.55
CA ILE A 587 12.82 17.62 44.30
C ILE A 587 14.10 17.47 45.13
N THR A 588 14.33 16.30 45.74
CA THR A 588 15.53 16.05 46.52
C THR A 588 16.80 15.90 45.68
N SER A 589 16.69 15.41 44.43
CA SER A 589 17.81 15.36 43.50
C SER A 589 18.23 16.70 42.93
N ASP A 590 17.29 17.66 42.78
CA ASP A 590 17.57 19.02 42.30
C ASP A 590 18.14 19.93 43.38
N THR A 591 17.84 19.69 44.67
CA THR A 591 18.35 20.47 45.80
C THR A 591 19.70 20.00 46.33
N SER A 592 20.16 18.78 45.99
CA SER A 592 21.47 18.27 46.34
C SER A 592 22.50 18.50 45.23
N GLY A 593 22.79 19.76 44.92
CA GLY A 593 23.96 20.16 44.12
C GLY A 593 25.29 19.84 44.82
N LYS A 594 25.48 18.63 45.33
CA LYS A 594 26.76 18.09 45.81
C LYS A 594 27.08 16.85 44.98
N THR A 595 28.14 17.00 44.21
CA THR A 595 28.93 15.95 43.52
C THR A 595 28.72 14.57 44.15
N ALA A 596 28.00 13.71 43.44
CA ALA A 596 28.02 12.30 43.67
C ALA A 596 29.43 11.78 43.32
N ALA A 597 30.16 11.26 44.31
CA ALA A 597 31.37 10.54 44.10
C ALA A 597 31.08 9.30 43.21
N PRO A 598 32.00 8.89 42.34
CA PRO A 598 31.77 7.71 41.48
C PRO A 598 31.60 6.47 42.38
N VAL A 599 30.48 5.80 42.18
CA VAL A 599 30.24 4.47 42.75
C VAL A 599 31.25 3.53 42.14
N THR A 600 32.28 3.21 42.90
CA THR A 600 33.17 2.06 42.60
C THR A 600 32.38 0.79 42.80
N VAL A 601 32.03 0.15 41.70
CA VAL A 601 31.53 -1.24 41.74
C VAL A 601 32.72 -2.13 42.10
N ASN A 602 32.74 -2.64 43.34
CA ASN A 602 33.63 -3.71 43.73
C ASN A 602 33.27 -4.98 42.97
N ALA A 603 34.12 -5.31 42.01
CA ALA A 603 34.14 -6.65 41.45
C ALA A 603 34.90 -7.58 42.47
N SER A 604 34.17 -8.42 43.17
CA SER A 604 34.75 -9.54 43.88
C SER A 604 33.86 -10.76 43.71
N GLU A 605 34.56 -11.86 43.34
CA GLU A 605 34.16 -13.28 43.27
C GLU A 605 33.36 -13.63 41.99
N GLY A 606 33.90 -14.27 40.97
CA GLY A 606 34.82 -15.40 40.96
C GLY A 606 34.05 -16.69 40.69
N SER A 607 33.84 -17.02 39.40
CA SER A 607 33.79 -18.42 39.02
C SER A 607 34.45 -18.58 37.65
N GLU A 608 35.59 -19.27 37.71
CA GLU A 608 36.33 -19.78 36.58
C GLU A 608 35.41 -20.62 35.68
N CYS A 609 35.37 -20.34 34.40
CA CYS A 609 35.09 -21.35 33.38
C CYS A 609 36.23 -21.32 32.36
N ASP A 610 36.82 -22.46 32.30
CA ASP A 610 37.94 -22.97 31.58
C ASP A 610 38.04 -22.51 30.13
N GLY A 611 39.19 -21.96 29.77
CA GLY A 611 39.55 -21.61 28.40
C GLY A 611 40.27 -22.79 27.75
N SER A 612 39.72 -23.30 26.69
CA SER A 612 40.53 -24.00 25.70
C SER A 612 40.01 -23.80 24.28
N ALA A 613 40.92 -23.32 23.45
CA ALA A 613 41.06 -23.52 22.01
C ALA A 613 40.02 -22.84 21.10
N TYR A 614 40.42 -21.72 20.49
CA TYR A 614 40.49 -21.63 19.04
C TYR A 614 41.37 -20.44 18.62
N SER A 615 42.63 -20.73 18.39
CA SER A 615 43.53 -19.94 17.57
C SER A 615 43.37 -20.41 16.12
N GLN A 616 42.85 -19.55 15.22
CA GLN A 616 43.24 -19.67 13.80
C GLN A 616 43.02 -18.34 13.07
N GLU A 617 44.15 -17.81 12.67
CA GLU A 617 44.48 -17.12 11.41
C GLU A 617 43.60 -15.97 10.90
N ARG A 618 44.13 -14.77 11.14
CA ARG A 618 43.86 -13.58 10.34
C ARG A 618 44.52 -13.73 8.98
N SER A 619 43.75 -13.85 7.90
CA SER A 619 44.15 -13.44 6.58
C SER A 619 43.31 -12.20 6.18
N ALA A 620 43.99 -11.07 6.15
CA ALA A 620 43.45 -9.81 5.63
C ALA A 620 43.32 -9.93 4.10
N SER A 621 42.09 -9.98 3.60
CA SER A 621 41.81 -9.64 2.20
C SER A 621 41.08 -8.30 2.17
N ALA A 622 41.78 -7.31 1.62
CA ALA A 622 41.28 -5.94 1.42
C ALA A 622 40.12 -5.93 0.42
N TYR A 623 38.96 -5.54 0.91
CA TYR A 623 37.78 -5.30 0.07
C TYR A 623 37.89 -3.88 -0.55
N VAL A 624 38.20 -3.82 -1.85
CA VAL A 624 38.20 -2.58 -2.64
C VAL A 624 36.78 -2.32 -3.10
N SER A 625 36.20 -1.18 -2.73
CA SER A 625 34.88 -0.76 -3.11
C SER A 625 34.74 -0.56 -4.64
N PRO A 626 33.55 -0.81 -5.24
CA PRO A 626 33.33 -0.67 -6.69
C PRO A 626 33.53 0.72 -7.28
N GLN A 627 33.55 1.77 -6.47
CA GLN A 627 33.77 3.16 -6.93
C GLN A 627 35.20 3.47 -7.34
N ARG A 628 36.23 2.73 -6.88
CA ARG A 628 37.61 2.93 -7.35
C ARG A 628 37.95 2.20 -8.65
N ARG A 629 37.08 1.32 -9.13
CA ARG A 629 37.29 0.64 -10.44
C ARG A 629 36.83 1.48 -11.63
N ALA A 630 35.91 2.43 -11.43
CA ALA A 630 35.48 3.33 -12.51
C ALA A 630 36.47 4.48 -12.80
N GLU A 631 37.25 4.89 -11.78
CA GLU A 631 38.27 5.94 -11.98
C GLU A 631 39.62 5.42 -12.55
N ALA A 632 39.91 4.12 -12.48
CA ALA A 632 41.09 3.52 -13.04
C ALA A 632 40.97 3.18 -14.54
N THR A 633 39.73 3.04 -15.04
CA THR A 633 39.46 2.79 -16.47
C THR A 633 39.37 4.07 -17.31
N HIS A 634 39.25 5.25 -16.70
CA HIS A 634 39.23 6.53 -17.43
C HIS A 634 40.60 7.23 -17.52
N ARG A 635 41.64 6.72 -16.89
CA ARG A 635 43.03 7.25 -17.01
C ARG A 635 43.92 6.46 -17.97
N GLY A 636 43.40 5.39 -18.56
CA GLY A 636 44.17 4.56 -19.51
C GLY A 636 43.84 4.76 -21.00
N ALA A 637 42.95 5.72 -21.34
CA ALA A 637 42.47 5.90 -22.71
C ALA A 637 42.80 7.28 -23.33
N SER A 638 43.71 8.07 -22.74
CA SER A 638 44.05 9.39 -23.26
C SER A 638 45.53 9.58 -23.74
N ASP A 639 46.32 8.48 -23.82
CA ASP A 639 47.72 8.58 -24.30
C ASP A 639 48.04 7.57 -25.41
N SER A 640 47.24 7.51 -26.47
CA SER A 640 47.62 6.86 -27.71
C SER A 640 46.76 7.30 -28.90
N GLU A 641 46.82 8.56 -29.26
CA GLU A 641 46.58 9.04 -30.63
C GLU A 641 47.35 10.33 -30.85
N GLY A 642 48.56 10.15 -31.39
CA GLY A 642 49.41 11.22 -31.88
C GLY A 642 50.61 10.63 -32.60
N GLY A 643 50.48 10.43 -33.92
CA GLY A 643 51.63 10.08 -34.76
C GLY A 643 51.29 9.31 -36.03
N GLU A 644 51.35 10.08 -37.13
CA GLU A 644 51.73 9.70 -38.51
C GLU A 644 50.66 9.27 -39.53
N ALA A 645 50.66 10.13 -40.52
CA ALA A 645 50.32 10.04 -41.96
C ALA A 645 48.85 9.83 -42.37
#